data_51627d05712bce6d2e6e00d139086204
#
_entry.id   51627d05712bce6d2e6e00d139086204
#
_cell.length_a   1.000
_cell.length_b   1.000
_cell.length_c   1.000
_cell.angle_alpha   90.00
_cell.angle_beta   90.00
_cell.angle_gamma   90.00
#
_symmetry.space_group_name_H-M   'P 1'
#
loop_
_entity.id
_entity.type
_entity.pdbx_description
1 polymer ?
#
loop_
_entity_poly.entity_id
_entity_poly.type
_entity_poly.pdbx_seq_one_letter_code
_entity_poly.pdbx_strand_id
1 'polypeptide(L)'
;MMKQVLLLLSLGGPLACASSYYVDCNYGANGNPGTSPQQAWRTLLQVGISSFQPGDTINLRRDCTWNETLTPPSSGSSGSLIKIDSYGNGQPPHLTGYLPIAARWWTQVGNTNVWSATLYSATSALANVVQCGIRSFYCLTQAPSQLQYVRFGTAWGMGQGSQAALSHDRDFWYDATNYILYVYSAGGNPAAHYSTVAPIALSGGSVLNVNGVSWLEIQHLQLDWFDGYGVQVQGSSDHLWLGNMASDSEVENGAVPLGFYVHPSGTPVDIHLYNTDANMNYAGYRFDGCGSGGCAFEIKNCRGYANRAYGILDNVQGAVSYDYCHLYANNLATALTLDTSGTPGPATGLHNVAAETPPWIREWHRWPAYTTVTYDDPGLVQYSDTYINSLLPTMAAKGVPLSIAVVTGGSYSQSIISEVQGWINAGWDVNTHSISHEYSDPPASSCGATGPFPVPCHAFENLQYTGTIASSVTLNITHPTPGHATLTVTTSPDDPAADVNWNLTPAAPGQTSTGLDTLGGILYTLQQRGVFSVTLDANAKSTARSISLADVTNMDVKSSAQNLDLDETQMETEEMSWAQGWMNLNFTGLPLKRVYVMPGTYEDPVTENIAANLGYAGVRGTGSLKPCCGANTTLATGYDVFNILSQGVVPNYQGLSYQAMRNRVSQDVFKNALWGRPIGYFWHVNELRPDEVANFMDALVQGGAALESNTQMVNLLLSCAANDVVPSGYVTGSYYVCPSSGTEADFRPTVNSPVRDAGANLGAEYQYDLMEINQNSYGTGWEIGAYSYVPEDFSATH
;
A
#
# COMPACT_ATOMS: atom_id res chain seq x y z
N MET A 1 26.35 -13.39 86.11
CA MET A 1 25.15 -13.02 85.40
C MET A 1 25.50 -12.04 84.30
N MET A 2 25.80 -12.58 83.10
CA MET A 2 26.07 -11.73 81.92
C MET A 2 24.80 -11.53 81.14
N LYS A 3 24.33 -10.26 80.93
CA LYS A 3 23.25 -9.88 80.10
C LYS A 3 23.76 -9.81 78.66
N GLN A 4 23.28 -10.72 77.83
CA GLN A 4 23.44 -10.58 76.38
C GLN A 4 22.44 -9.51 75.89
N VAL A 5 22.99 -8.46 75.29
CA VAL A 5 22.22 -7.48 74.54
C VAL A 5 22.15 -8.01 73.09
N LEU A 6 20.94 -8.35 72.65
CA LEU A 6 20.65 -8.73 71.26
C LEU A 6 20.48 -7.44 70.43
N LEU A 7 21.46 -7.17 69.61
CA LEU A 7 21.41 -6.06 68.63
C LEU A 7 20.57 -6.52 67.41
N LEU A 8 19.34 -6.12 67.31
CA LEU A 8 18.53 -6.24 66.08
C LEU A 8 19.05 -5.20 65.08
N LEU A 9 19.87 -5.62 64.12
CA LEU A 9 20.08 -4.85 62.92
C LEU A 9 18.81 -4.92 62.08
N SER A 10 18.02 -3.81 62.05
CA SER A 10 16.97 -3.61 61.07
C SER A 10 17.65 -3.32 59.72
N LEU A 11 17.69 -4.30 58.86
CA LEU A 11 17.95 -4.13 57.45
C LEU A 11 16.68 -3.47 56.80
N GLY A 12 16.42 -2.22 57.10
CA GLY A 12 15.50 -1.40 56.38
C GLY A 12 16.23 -0.77 55.21
N GLY A 13 16.36 -1.51 54.10
CA GLY A 13 16.67 -0.84 52.85
C GLY A 13 15.50 0.13 52.52
N PRO A 14 15.77 1.28 51.91
CA PRO A 14 14.71 2.17 51.51
C PRO A 14 13.78 1.40 50.59
N LEU A 15 12.50 1.29 50.99
CA LEU A 15 11.43 0.90 50.10
C LEU A 15 11.43 1.91 48.95
N ALA A 16 11.97 1.53 47.80
CA ALA A 16 11.87 2.36 46.60
C ALA A 16 10.37 2.53 46.33
N CYS A 17 9.86 3.73 46.54
CA CYS A 17 8.51 4.07 46.13
C CYS A 17 8.49 4.06 44.59
N ALA A 18 7.52 3.39 44.01
CA ALA A 18 7.28 3.41 42.58
C ALA A 18 7.12 4.87 42.11
N SER A 19 7.82 5.21 41.06
CA SER A 19 7.83 6.56 40.47
C SER A 19 7.01 6.59 39.19
N SER A 20 6.39 7.74 38.92
CA SER A 20 5.69 7.95 37.66
C SER A 20 6.47 8.94 36.79
N TYR A 21 6.71 8.54 35.54
CA TYR A 21 7.36 9.36 34.53
C TYR A 21 6.37 9.69 33.42
N TYR A 22 6.58 10.84 32.77
CA TYR A 22 5.67 11.41 31.78
C TYR A 22 6.43 11.80 30.52
N VAL A 23 5.85 11.49 29.38
CA VAL A 23 6.39 11.83 28.05
C VAL A 23 5.32 12.59 27.26
N ASP A 24 5.66 13.77 26.74
CA ASP A 24 4.75 14.66 26.02
C ASP A 24 5.44 15.19 24.76
N CYS A 25 5.04 14.75 23.61
CA CYS A 25 5.62 15.10 22.32
C CYS A 25 5.52 16.60 22.00
N ASN A 26 4.49 17.26 22.52
CA ASN A 26 4.18 18.66 22.21
C ASN A 26 4.86 19.64 23.18
N TYR A 27 4.80 19.39 24.47
CA TYR A 27 5.22 20.33 25.52
C TYR A 27 6.38 19.82 26.37
N GLY A 28 6.76 18.54 26.22
CA GLY A 28 7.89 17.96 26.94
C GLY A 28 9.26 18.51 26.51
N ALA A 29 10.25 18.31 27.36
CA ALA A 29 11.65 18.57 27.07
C ALA A 29 12.54 17.52 27.77
N ASN A 30 13.52 16.94 27.06
CA ASN A 30 14.34 15.87 27.62
C ASN A 30 15.28 16.34 28.74
N GLY A 31 15.47 17.65 28.93
CA GLY A 31 16.15 18.23 30.11
C GLY A 31 15.32 18.28 31.38
N ASN A 32 14.01 17.95 31.30
CA ASN A 32 13.14 17.86 32.44
C ASN A 32 13.40 16.58 33.25
N PRO A 33 13.00 16.51 34.52
CA PRO A 33 13.11 15.26 35.30
C PRO A 33 12.13 14.17 34.90
N GLY A 34 11.07 14.49 34.14
CA GLY A 34 10.05 13.54 33.68
C GLY A 34 9.00 13.17 34.73
N THR A 35 9.09 13.68 35.95
CA THR A 35 8.31 13.19 37.12
C THR A 35 6.94 13.81 37.29
N SER A 36 6.52 14.68 36.40
CA SER A 36 5.14 15.22 36.35
C SER A 36 4.75 15.57 34.92
N PRO A 37 3.41 15.68 34.61
CA PRO A 37 2.98 16.10 33.28
C PRO A 37 3.55 17.46 32.81
N GLN A 38 3.78 18.40 33.73
CA GLN A 38 4.33 19.73 33.44
C GLN A 38 5.84 19.71 33.22
N GLN A 39 6.50 18.66 33.65
CA GLN A 39 7.94 18.44 33.52
C GLN A 39 8.22 17.16 32.74
N ALA A 40 7.37 16.84 31.80
CA ALA A 40 7.48 15.66 30.96
C ALA A 40 8.72 15.68 30.07
N TRP A 41 9.25 14.52 29.77
CA TRP A 41 10.19 14.34 28.67
C TRP A 41 9.49 14.52 27.32
N ARG A 42 10.27 14.68 26.26
CA ARG A 42 9.69 14.87 24.93
C ARG A 42 9.70 13.62 24.07
N THR A 43 10.77 12.83 24.15
CA THR A 43 11.08 11.77 23.19
C THR A 43 11.04 10.40 23.81
N LEU A 44 10.73 9.38 22.99
CA LEU A 44 10.83 7.98 23.40
C LEU A 44 12.30 7.55 23.55
N LEU A 45 13.24 8.21 22.84
CA LEU A 45 14.67 8.00 23.07
C LEU A 45 15.05 8.29 24.53
N GLN A 46 14.47 9.33 25.15
CA GLN A 46 14.75 9.63 26.56
C GLN A 46 14.30 8.50 27.48
N VAL A 47 13.19 7.84 27.15
CA VAL A 47 12.76 6.62 27.85
C VAL A 47 13.83 5.54 27.69
N GLY A 48 14.27 5.27 26.46
CA GLY A 48 15.23 4.21 26.15
C GLY A 48 16.61 4.35 26.78
N ILE A 49 17.03 5.58 27.12
CA ILE A 49 18.33 5.85 27.79
C ILE A 49 18.20 6.06 29.30
N SER A 50 17.00 6.04 29.86
CA SER A 50 16.74 6.17 31.28
C SER A 50 16.78 4.83 31.96
N SER A 51 16.82 4.80 33.29
CA SER A 51 16.73 3.57 34.08
C SER A 51 15.53 3.64 35.00
N PHE A 52 14.78 2.55 35.07
CA PHE A 52 13.58 2.45 35.87
C PHE A 52 13.72 1.35 36.92
N GLN A 53 12.97 1.50 38.00
CA GLN A 53 12.91 0.51 39.06
C GLN A 53 11.64 -0.32 38.95
N PRO A 54 11.61 -1.56 39.46
CA PRO A 54 10.37 -2.33 39.54
C PRO A 54 9.24 -1.55 40.22
N GLY A 55 8.08 -1.52 39.55
CA GLY A 55 6.90 -0.74 39.98
C GLY A 55 6.78 0.65 39.37
N ASP A 56 7.79 1.16 38.67
CA ASP A 56 7.73 2.45 38.00
C ASP A 56 6.69 2.44 36.85
N THR A 57 6.10 3.61 36.60
CA THR A 57 5.17 3.81 35.49
C THR A 57 5.69 4.88 34.53
N ILE A 58 5.65 4.62 33.24
CA ILE A 58 6.00 5.54 32.16
C ILE A 58 4.72 5.88 31.41
N ASN A 59 4.28 7.14 31.48
CA ASN A 59 3.01 7.59 30.93
C ASN A 59 3.25 8.39 29.66
N LEU A 60 2.73 7.91 28.53
CA LEU A 60 2.77 8.58 27.22
C LEU A 60 1.52 9.42 27.04
N ARG A 61 1.68 10.67 26.60
CA ARG A 61 0.54 11.56 26.41
C ARG A 61 -0.34 11.15 25.25
N ARG A 62 -1.66 11.12 25.46
CA ARG A 62 -2.66 10.98 24.40
C ARG A 62 -2.60 12.16 23.44
N ASP A 63 -3.06 11.99 22.20
CA ASP A 63 -2.92 12.95 21.09
C ASP A 63 -1.46 13.31 20.77
N CYS A 64 -0.52 12.47 21.15
CA CYS A 64 0.88 12.56 20.74
C CYS A 64 1.23 11.55 19.67
N THR A 65 2.04 12.00 18.70
CA THR A 65 2.61 11.16 17.66
C THR A 65 4.13 11.18 17.74
N TRP A 66 4.74 9.99 17.76
CA TRP A 66 6.20 9.82 17.74
C TRP A 66 6.63 9.01 16.52
N ASN A 67 7.61 9.56 15.78
CA ASN A 67 8.32 8.84 14.72
C ASN A 67 9.60 8.21 15.28
N GLU A 68 9.44 7.42 16.33
CA GLU A 68 10.53 6.87 17.12
C GLU A 68 10.20 5.44 17.53
N THR A 69 11.22 4.61 17.67
CA THR A 69 11.07 3.29 18.29
C THR A 69 11.01 3.43 19.81
N LEU A 70 9.97 2.87 20.42
CA LEU A 70 9.94 2.70 21.86
C LEU A 70 10.70 1.41 22.25
N THR A 71 11.75 1.57 23.02
CA THR A 71 12.54 0.43 23.51
C THR A 71 12.62 0.52 25.05
N PRO A 72 11.85 -0.28 25.78
CA PRO A 72 11.95 -0.32 27.26
C PRO A 72 13.34 -0.77 27.71
N PRO A 73 14.02 -0.01 28.57
CA PRO A 73 15.40 -0.28 28.93
C PRO A 73 15.60 -1.11 30.19
N SER A 74 14.56 -1.33 30.96
CA SER A 74 14.62 -1.91 32.31
C SER A 74 13.56 -2.98 32.51
N SER A 75 13.87 -3.96 33.38
CA SER A 75 12.93 -4.99 33.79
C SER A 75 12.27 -4.64 35.13
N GLY A 76 11.00 -5.00 35.27
CA GLY A 76 10.34 -5.05 36.56
C GLY A 76 10.75 -6.28 37.39
N SER A 77 9.88 -6.69 38.31
CA SER A 77 10.04 -7.91 39.09
C SER A 77 8.67 -8.52 39.37
N SER A 78 8.63 -9.77 39.81
CA SER A 78 7.41 -10.42 40.24
C SER A 78 6.65 -9.56 41.29
N GLY A 79 5.38 -9.25 40.98
CA GLY A 79 4.55 -8.39 41.83
C GLY A 79 4.88 -6.89 41.76
N SER A 80 5.82 -6.46 40.93
CA SER A 80 6.20 -5.05 40.73
C SER A 80 6.60 -4.79 39.29
N LEU A 81 5.61 -4.84 38.38
CA LEU A 81 5.81 -4.61 36.95
C LEU A 81 6.25 -3.17 36.70
N ILE A 82 7.11 -2.96 35.71
CA ILE A 82 7.21 -1.64 35.08
C ILE A 82 6.07 -1.52 34.11
N LYS A 83 5.34 -0.41 34.17
CA LYS A 83 4.18 -0.13 33.32
C LYS A 83 4.50 0.97 32.31
N ILE A 84 4.12 0.76 31.06
CA ILE A 84 4.10 1.79 30.03
C ILE A 84 2.64 1.94 29.62
N ASP A 85 2.10 3.13 29.79
CA ASP A 85 0.68 3.41 29.61
C ASP A 85 0.46 4.81 29.05
N SER A 86 -0.79 5.17 28.79
CA SER A 86 -1.18 6.50 28.33
C SER A 86 -1.68 7.38 29.45
N TYR A 87 -1.63 8.69 29.27
CA TYR A 87 -2.26 9.66 30.17
C TYR A 87 -2.90 10.84 29.42
N GLY A 88 -3.84 11.51 30.08
CA GLY A 88 -4.58 12.62 29.51
C GLY A 88 -5.80 12.16 28.72
N ASN A 89 -6.43 13.07 28.01
CA ASN A 89 -7.59 12.80 27.17
C ASN A 89 -7.18 12.82 25.70
N GLY A 90 -7.95 12.16 24.84
CA GLY A 90 -7.74 12.12 23.39
C GLY A 90 -7.43 10.73 22.86
N GLN A 91 -6.94 10.66 21.64
CA GLN A 91 -6.56 9.41 20.98
C GLN A 91 -5.37 8.75 21.70
N PRO A 92 -5.24 7.41 21.64
CA PRO A 92 -4.09 6.73 22.20
C PRO A 92 -2.77 7.32 21.69
N PRO A 93 -1.68 7.22 22.47
CA PRO A 93 -0.34 7.54 22.02
C PRO A 93 -0.04 6.82 20.72
N HIS A 94 0.39 7.56 19.72
CA HIS A 94 0.58 7.08 18.37
C HIS A 94 2.08 6.99 18.05
N LEU A 95 2.54 5.79 17.77
CA LEU A 95 3.91 5.50 17.37
C LEU A 95 3.88 5.08 15.90
N THR A 96 4.60 5.79 15.03
CA THR A 96 4.47 5.62 13.58
C THR A 96 5.78 5.77 12.85
N GLY A 97 5.95 5.03 11.77
CA GLY A 97 7.03 5.27 10.82
C GLY A 97 6.75 6.39 9.81
N TYR A 98 5.49 6.82 9.66
CA TYR A 98 5.08 7.83 8.69
C TYR A 98 5.54 9.23 9.08
N LEU A 99 6.45 9.83 8.29
CA LEU A 99 7.08 11.12 8.58
C LEU A 99 6.77 12.16 7.49
N PRO A 100 5.65 12.90 7.56
CA PRO A 100 5.33 13.91 6.55
C PRO A 100 6.27 15.11 6.63
N ILE A 101 6.96 15.45 5.54
CA ILE A 101 7.93 16.54 5.46
C ILE A 101 7.29 17.82 4.96
N ALA A 102 7.18 18.85 5.81
CA ALA A 102 6.56 20.12 5.43
C ALA A 102 7.38 20.91 4.39
N ALA A 103 6.68 21.73 3.59
CA ALA A 103 7.26 22.50 2.48
C ALA A 103 8.51 23.33 2.83
N ARG A 104 8.57 23.88 4.04
CA ARG A 104 9.70 24.72 4.49
C ARG A 104 11.02 23.94 4.68
N TRP A 105 10.98 22.64 4.71
CA TRP A 105 12.17 21.80 4.94
C TRP A 105 12.80 21.28 3.65
N TRP A 106 12.13 21.48 2.53
CA TRP A 106 12.66 21.12 1.24
C TRP A 106 13.55 22.23 0.71
N THR A 107 14.74 21.88 0.29
CA THR A 107 15.72 22.77 -0.34
C THR A 107 16.01 22.29 -1.73
N GLN A 108 15.83 23.14 -2.73
CA GLN A 108 16.14 22.82 -4.12
C GLN A 108 17.65 22.64 -4.31
N VAL A 109 18.05 21.61 -5.01
CA VAL A 109 19.45 21.32 -5.28
C VAL A 109 19.87 22.07 -6.55
N GLY A 110 20.56 23.17 -6.38
CA GLY A 110 20.94 24.06 -7.51
C GLY A 110 19.71 24.56 -8.26
N ASN A 111 19.77 24.53 -9.59
CA ASN A 111 18.66 24.90 -10.48
C ASN A 111 18.04 23.66 -11.15
N THR A 112 17.94 22.56 -10.42
CA THR A 112 17.40 21.30 -10.90
C THR A 112 16.00 21.05 -10.33
N ASN A 113 15.32 20.01 -10.81
CA ASN A 113 14.06 19.53 -10.22
C ASN A 113 14.30 18.62 -9.00
N VAL A 114 15.56 18.43 -8.58
CA VAL A 114 15.89 17.65 -7.39
C VAL A 114 15.78 18.51 -6.14
N TRP A 115 15.12 17.97 -5.13
CA TRP A 115 14.92 18.60 -3.84
C TRP A 115 15.50 17.72 -2.74
N SER A 116 15.95 18.30 -1.66
CA SER A 116 16.55 17.59 -0.54
C SER A 116 15.93 18.01 0.79
N ALA A 117 15.82 17.03 1.70
CA ALA A 117 15.43 17.26 3.08
C ALA A 117 16.35 16.47 4.02
N THR A 118 16.95 17.12 5.00
CA THR A 118 17.78 16.46 6.01
C THR A 118 16.87 15.85 7.08
N LEU A 119 16.93 14.54 7.26
CA LEU A 119 16.08 13.81 8.20
C LEU A 119 16.70 13.67 9.59
N TYR A 120 18.03 13.69 9.67
CA TYR A 120 18.76 13.53 10.92
C TYR A 120 20.07 14.33 10.88
N SER A 121 20.55 14.76 12.04
CA SER A 121 21.85 15.41 12.17
C SER A 121 22.61 14.84 13.39
N ALA A 122 23.71 14.18 13.14
CA ALA A 122 24.55 13.57 14.19
C ALA A 122 25.09 14.59 15.22
N THR A 123 25.28 15.85 14.83
CA THR A 123 25.72 16.91 15.73
C THR A 123 24.63 17.37 16.69
N SER A 124 23.38 17.06 16.41
CA SER A 124 22.22 17.37 17.26
C SER A 124 21.82 16.22 18.19
N ALA A 125 22.36 15.02 18.02
CA ALA A 125 21.83 13.82 18.69
C ALA A 125 22.06 13.77 20.21
N LEU A 126 23.03 14.45 20.75
CA LEU A 126 23.28 14.46 22.21
C LEU A 126 23.42 15.86 22.81
N ALA A 127 23.94 16.81 22.06
CA ALA A 127 24.12 18.18 22.56
C ALA A 127 22.89 19.08 22.30
N ASN A 128 22.00 18.71 21.42
CA ASN A 128 20.93 19.55 20.89
C ASN A 128 19.53 18.90 20.83
N VAL A 129 19.24 17.91 21.63
CA VAL A 129 17.84 17.55 21.96
C VAL A 129 17.05 18.81 22.41
N VAL A 130 17.75 19.83 22.88
CA VAL A 130 17.24 21.18 23.17
C VAL A 130 16.96 22.00 21.90
N GLN A 131 17.64 21.75 20.76
CA GLN A 131 17.46 22.51 19.52
C GLN A 131 16.46 21.91 18.52
N CYS A 132 16.12 20.65 18.64
CA CYS A 132 14.91 20.11 18.02
C CYS A 132 13.64 20.69 18.69
N GLY A 133 13.84 21.70 19.54
CA GLY A 133 12.81 22.42 20.26
C GLY A 133 11.89 23.21 19.36
N ILE A 134 10.59 22.99 19.56
CA ILE A 134 9.44 23.89 19.28
C ILE A 134 9.25 24.35 17.81
N ARG A 135 10.25 24.29 16.93
CA ARG A 135 10.15 24.79 15.55
C ARG A 135 10.74 23.88 14.47
N SER A 136 11.34 22.76 14.80
CA SER A 136 11.90 21.82 13.82
C SER A 136 11.28 20.44 13.98
N PHE A 137 10.32 20.14 13.14
CA PHE A 137 9.55 18.89 13.11
C PHE A 137 10.34 17.68 12.54
N TYR A 138 11.62 17.82 12.22
CA TYR A 138 12.39 16.81 11.47
C TYR A 138 13.72 16.42 12.10
N CYS A 139 13.81 16.49 13.39
CA CYS A 139 14.88 15.80 14.06
C CYS A 139 14.38 14.41 14.45
N LEU A 140 14.61 13.46 13.60
CA LEU A 140 14.56 12.08 14.04
C LEU A 140 15.59 11.94 15.16
N THR A 141 15.20 11.33 16.24
CA THR A 141 16.10 11.04 17.37
C THR A 141 17.01 9.86 17.05
N GLN A 142 16.63 9.08 16.02
CA GLN A 142 17.42 7.99 15.49
C GLN A 142 17.60 8.21 13.98
N ALA A 143 18.83 7.97 13.50
CA ALA A 143 19.13 8.01 12.09
C ALA A 143 18.47 6.81 11.38
N PRO A 144 17.65 7.00 10.34
CA PRO A 144 17.19 5.89 9.52
C PRO A 144 18.40 5.18 8.90
N SER A 145 18.50 3.87 9.08
CA SER A 145 19.56 3.08 8.44
C SER A 145 19.36 2.97 6.93
N GLN A 146 18.12 3.00 6.49
CA GLN A 146 17.68 2.96 5.10
C GLN A 146 16.29 3.58 5.00
N LEU A 147 15.92 4.03 3.81
CA LEU A 147 14.55 4.37 3.46
C LEU A 147 14.18 3.60 2.21
N GLN A 148 13.24 2.69 2.32
CA GLN A 148 12.78 1.87 1.21
C GLN A 148 11.49 2.43 0.62
N TYR A 149 10.72 3.17 1.41
CA TYR A 149 9.38 3.62 1.05
C TYR A 149 9.23 5.10 1.31
N VAL A 150 8.81 5.84 0.30
CA VAL A 150 8.45 7.26 0.38
C VAL A 150 7.11 7.45 -0.29
N ARG A 151 6.17 8.05 0.41
CA ARG A 151 4.85 8.33 -0.12
C ARG A 151 4.75 9.77 -0.59
N PHE A 152 4.19 9.97 -1.78
CA PHE A 152 3.98 11.26 -2.44
C PHE A 152 2.47 11.45 -2.63
N GLY A 153 1.83 12.20 -1.74
CA GLY A 153 0.38 12.27 -1.71
C GLY A 153 -0.24 10.88 -1.50
N THR A 154 -0.95 10.38 -2.49
CA THR A 154 -1.57 9.06 -2.49
C THR A 154 -0.75 7.98 -3.20
N ALA A 155 0.39 8.31 -3.79
CA ALA A 155 1.21 7.39 -4.57
C ALA A 155 2.53 7.05 -3.87
N TRP A 156 3.11 5.90 -4.18
CA TRP A 156 4.45 5.52 -3.76
C TRP A 156 5.51 6.07 -4.71
N GLY A 157 6.66 6.38 -4.17
CA GLY A 157 7.82 6.81 -4.96
C GLY A 157 8.69 5.65 -5.40
N MET A 158 9.55 5.91 -6.36
CA MET A 158 10.53 4.96 -6.87
C MET A 158 11.92 5.24 -6.30
N GLY A 159 12.48 4.24 -5.59
CA GLY A 159 13.82 4.33 -5.04
C GLY A 159 14.88 4.20 -6.11
N GLN A 160 15.82 5.16 -6.16
CA GLN A 160 16.93 5.18 -7.10
C GLN A 160 18.26 4.86 -6.40
N GLY A 161 19.24 4.39 -7.14
CA GLY A 161 20.55 4.00 -6.61
C GLY A 161 21.46 5.19 -6.23
N SER A 162 21.16 6.40 -6.70
CA SER A 162 21.95 7.60 -6.44
C SER A 162 21.17 8.87 -6.71
N GLN A 163 21.64 10.01 -6.20
CA GLN A 163 21.06 11.33 -6.52
C GLN A 163 21.10 11.63 -8.03
N ALA A 164 22.14 11.18 -8.74
CA ALA A 164 22.30 11.44 -10.16
C ALA A 164 21.31 10.67 -11.04
N ALA A 165 20.71 9.61 -10.50
CA ALA A 165 19.70 8.81 -11.19
C ALA A 165 18.28 9.38 -11.06
N LEU A 166 18.07 10.42 -10.26
CA LEU A 166 16.77 11.06 -10.09
C LEU A 166 16.40 11.85 -11.35
N SER A 167 15.44 11.39 -12.11
CA SER A 167 15.07 11.95 -13.41
C SER A 167 13.56 12.11 -13.63
N HIS A 168 12.73 11.40 -12.87
CA HIS A 168 11.27 11.42 -12.99
C HIS A 168 10.60 11.84 -11.70
N ASP A 169 9.43 12.42 -11.79
CA ASP A 169 8.63 12.79 -10.62
C ASP A 169 8.39 11.57 -9.73
N ARG A 170 8.52 11.78 -8.41
CA ARG A 170 8.47 10.77 -7.35
C ARG A 170 9.67 9.83 -7.28
N ASP A 171 10.70 9.98 -8.13
CA ASP A 171 11.98 9.36 -7.84
C ASP A 171 12.53 9.86 -6.51
N PHE A 172 13.10 8.96 -5.73
CA PHE A 172 13.79 9.33 -4.51
C PHE A 172 15.09 8.55 -4.31
N TRP A 173 15.99 9.15 -3.58
CA TRP A 173 17.21 8.51 -3.12
C TRP A 173 17.54 8.99 -1.71
N TYR A 174 17.93 8.06 -0.85
CA TYR A 174 18.33 8.37 0.51
C TYR A 174 19.82 8.20 0.71
N ASP A 175 20.50 9.28 1.08
CA ASP A 175 21.90 9.27 1.51
C ASP A 175 21.98 8.87 2.98
N ALA A 176 22.20 7.58 3.24
CA ALA A 176 22.31 7.04 4.59
C ALA A 176 23.57 7.51 5.34
N THR A 177 24.56 8.10 4.64
CA THR A 177 25.77 8.65 5.28
C THR A 177 25.51 10.04 5.86
N ASN A 178 24.81 10.88 5.10
CA ASN A 178 24.49 12.25 5.46
C ASN A 178 23.05 12.43 5.97
N TYR A 179 22.25 11.36 5.95
CA TYR A 179 20.85 11.32 6.38
C TYR A 179 19.96 12.32 5.60
N ILE A 180 20.18 12.39 4.30
CA ILE A 180 19.46 13.31 3.42
C ILE A 180 18.57 12.51 2.48
N LEU A 181 17.29 12.83 2.46
CA LEU A 181 16.37 12.36 1.44
C LEU A 181 16.40 13.34 0.26
N TYR A 182 16.68 12.83 -0.92
CA TYR A 182 16.57 13.53 -2.19
C TYR A 182 15.35 13.01 -2.95
N VAL A 183 14.60 13.92 -3.56
CA VAL A 183 13.44 13.59 -4.40
C VAL A 183 13.46 14.43 -5.67
N TYR A 184 12.93 13.88 -6.74
CA TYR A 184 12.68 14.63 -7.97
C TYR A 184 11.24 15.15 -7.95
N SER A 185 11.06 16.44 -8.25
CA SER A 185 9.77 17.11 -8.30
C SER A 185 9.79 18.23 -9.34
N ALA A 186 9.28 17.95 -10.54
CA ALA A 186 9.23 18.93 -11.64
C ALA A 186 8.22 20.06 -11.36
N GLY A 187 7.19 19.79 -10.58
CA GLY A 187 6.19 20.78 -10.17
C GLY A 187 6.64 21.74 -9.07
N GLY A 188 7.92 21.73 -8.69
CA GLY A 188 8.47 22.60 -7.66
C GLY A 188 8.60 21.93 -6.29
N ASN A 189 8.40 22.69 -5.20
CA ASN A 189 8.55 22.15 -3.84
C ASN A 189 7.70 20.90 -3.63
N PRO A 190 8.31 19.78 -3.26
CA PRO A 190 7.61 18.47 -3.21
C PRO A 190 6.36 18.47 -2.35
N ALA A 191 6.41 19.08 -1.17
CA ALA A 191 5.25 19.11 -0.28
C ALA A 191 4.13 20.05 -0.78
N ALA A 192 4.44 20.99 -1.67
CA ALA A 192 3.41 21.80 -2.33
C ALA A 192 2.88 21.11 -3.60
N HIS A 193 3.74 20.40 -4.32
CA HIS A 193 3.38 19.69 -5.55
C HIS A 193 2.50 18.47 -5.26
N TYR A 194 2.89 17.63 -4.29
CA TYR A 194 2.19 16.37 -3.97
C TYR A 194 1.24 16.47 -2.76
N SER A 195 1.02 17.68 -2.22
CA SER A 195 0.34 17.90 -0.93
C SER A 195 1.07 17.32 0.28
N THR A 196 1.64 16.15 0.16
CA THR A 196 2.43 15.49 1.22
C THR A 196 3.56 14.67 0.60
N VAL A 197 4.73 14.70 1.21
CA VAL A 197 5.81 13.72 0.95
C VAL A 197 6.25 13.16 2.31
N ALA A 198 6.11 11.86 2.47
CA ALA A 198 6.37 11.19 3.74
C ALA A 198 7.20 9.91 3.56
N PRO A 199 8.47 9.90 3.96
CA PRO A 199 9.22 8.65 4.09
C PRO A 199 8.70 7.80 5.26
N ILE A 200 8.87 6.48 5.16
CA ILE A 200 8.68 5.54 6.26
C ILE A 200 10.00 5.46 7.02
N ALA A 201 10.10 6.21 8.10
CA ALA A 201 11.38 6.49 8.76
C ALA A 201 11.91 5.33 9.63
N LEU A 202 11.08 4.34 9.96
CA LEU A 202 11.46 3.17 10.75
C LEU A 202 11.66 1.92 9.87
N SER A 203 12.17 2.10 8.66
CA SER A 203 12.31 1.05 7.66
C SER A 203 13.12 -0.15 8.17
N GLY A 204 12.53 -1.34 8.05
CA GLY A 204 13.09 -2.61 8.51
C GLY A 204 13.17 -2.76 10.04
N GLY A 205 12.73 -1.77 10.81
CA GLY A 205 12.76 -1.75 12.27
C GLY A 205 11.43 -2.09 12.92
N SER A 206 11.40 -1.91 14.24
CA SER A 206 10.19 -2.07 15.07
C SER A 206 9.72 -0.72 15.57
N VAL A 207 8.41 -0.54 15.67
CA VAL A 207 7.82 0.63 16.33
C VAL A 207 7.92 0.47 17.85
N LEU A 208 7.60 -0.73 18.36
CA LEU A 208 7.84 -1.12 19.74
C LEU A 208 8.80 -2.32 19.76
N ASN A 209 9.96 -2.17 20.40
CA ASN A 209 10.99 -3.20 20.50
C ASN A 209 11.22 -3.62 21.96
N VAL A 210 10.69 -4.76 22.34
CA VAL A 210 10.89 -5.37 23.66
C VAL A 210 12.02 -6.41 23.55
N ASN A 211 13.20 -6.05 24.03
CA ASN A 211 14.40 -6.86 23.83
C ASN A 211 15.14 -7.13 25.15
N GLY A 212 15.12 -8.36 25.60
CA GLY A 212 15.85 -8.82 26.76
C GLY A 212 15.38 -8.26 28.11
N VAL A 213 14.14 -7.79 28.18
CA VAL A 213 13.50 -7.23 29.38
C VAL A 213 12.27 -8.03 29.79
N SER A 214 11.97 -8.04 31.08
CA SER A 214 10.92 -8.89 31.67
C SER A 214 10.13 -8.12 32.71
N TRP A 215 8.96 -8.68 33.06
CA TRP A 215 8.07 -8.09 34.06
C TRP A 215 7.57 -6.70 33.63
N LEU A 216 7.07 -6.61 32.38
CA LEU A 216 6.53 -5.38 31.84
C LEU A 216 5.05 -5.53 31.53
N GLU A 217 4.32 -4.45 31.74
CA GLU A 217 2.98 -4.24 31.21
C GLU A 217 3.01 -3.02 30.27
N ILE A 218 2.63 -3.20 29.00
CA ILE A 218 2.60 -2.12 27.99
C ILE A 218 1.21 -2.11 27.36
N GLN A 219 0.56 -0.95 27.40
CA GLN A 219 -0.82 -0.85 26.94
C GLN A 219 -1.22 0.52 26.40
N HIS A 220 -2.38 0.56 25.73
CA HIS A 220 -3.01 1.77 25.18
C HIS A 220 -2.16 2.50 24.15
N LEU A 221 -1.55 1.77 23.21
CA LEU A 221 -0.74 2.32 22.13
C LEU A 221 -1.37 2.01 20.76
N GLN A 222 -1.24 2.94 19.85
CA GLN A 222 -1.47 2.72 18.42
C GLN A 222 -0.15 2.72 17.67
N LEU A 223 0.05 1.71 16.82
CA LEU A 223 1.28 1.47 16.09
C LEU A 223 0.97 1.34 14.62
N ASP A 224 1.56 2.19 13.75
CA ASP A 224 1.28 2.12 12.32
C ASP A 224 2.46 2.52 11.42
N TRP A 225 2.27 2.37 10.11
CA TRP A 225 3.20 2.77 9.07
C TRP A 225 4.62 2.24 9.28
N PHE A 226 4.78 0.95 9.42
CA PHE A 226 6.07 0.27 9.51
C PHE A 226 6.18 -0.78 8.39
N ASP A 227 7.37 -0.97 7.87
CA ASP A 227 7.68 -2.01 6.88
C ASP A 227 8.35 -3.24 7.51
N GLY A 228 8.67 -3.16 8.80
CA GLY A 228 9.20 -4.25 9.63
C GLY A 228 8.18 -4.78 10.63
N TYR A 229 8.25 -4.30 11.87
CA TYR A 229 7.44 -4.83 12.98
C TYR A 229 6.70 -3.72 13.72
N GLY A 230 5.40 -3.91 13.96
CA GLY A 230 4.68 -3.08 14.90
C GLY A 230 5.19 -3.31 16.32
N VAL A 231 4.99 -4.49 16.83
CA VAL A 231 5.58 -4.97 18.09
C VAL A 231 6.58 -6.08 17.78
N GLN A 232 7.79 -5.96 18.30
CA GLN A 232 8.78 -7.02 18.26
C GLN A 232 9.18 -7.41 19.69
N VAL A 233 8.98 -8.67 20.06
CA VAL A 233 9.46 -9.26 21.30
C VAL A 233 10.58 -10.20 20.99
N GLN A 234 11.76 -9.95 21.54
CA GLN A 234 12.97 -10.71 21.23
C GLN A 234 13.94 -10.83 22.42
N GLY A 235 15.04 -11.52 22.21
CA GLY A 235 16.02 -11.77 23.25
C GLY A 235 15.47 -12.62 24.40
N SER A 236 15.99 -12.45 25.59
CA SER A 236 15.53 -13.13 26.79
C SER A 236 14.30 -12.49 27.45
N SER A 237 13.42 -11.88 26.64
CA SER A 237 12.20 -11.24 27.15
C SER A 237 11.21 -12.28 27.69
N ASP A 238 10.62 -11.98 28.84
CA ASP A 238 9.78 -12.91 29.58
C ASP A 238 8.81 -12.17 30.52
N HIS A 239 7.71 -12.78 30.93
CA HIS A 239 6.70 -12.20 31.79
C HIS A 239 6.23 -10.82 31.27
N LEU A 240 5.62 -10.83 30.09
CA LEU A 240 5.15 -9.62 29.41
C LEU A 240 3.63 -9.62 29.29
N TRP A 241 3.03 -8.48 29.55
CA TRP A 241 1.62 -8.20 29.31
C TRP A 241 1.50 -7.04 28.32
N LEU A 242 1.05 -7.35 27.10
CA LEU A 242 0.90 -6.38 26.03
C LEU A 242 -0.58 -6.30 25.65
N GLY A 243 -1.18 -5.15 25.81
CA GLY A 243 -2.63 -5.08 25.64
C GLY A 243 -3.20 -3.72 25.24
N ASN A 244 -4.48 -3.72 24.91
CA ASN A 244 -5.20 -2.52 24.46
C ASN A 244 -4.43 -1.78 23.36
N MET A 245 -3.96 -2.53 22.35
CA MET A 245 -3.05 -2.03 21.31
C MET A 245 -3.57 -2.37 19.93
N ALA A 246 -3.45 -1.42 19.00
CA ALA A 246 -3.64 -1.65 17.59
C ALA A 246 -2.30 -1.60 16.85
N SER A 247 -2.08 -2.54 15.94
CA SER A 247 -0.88 -2.62 15.11
C SER A 247 -1.26 -2.75 13.63
N ASP A 248 -1.03 -1.69 12.87
CA ASP A 248 -1.51 -1.51 11.52
C ASP A 248 -0.39 -0.96 10.63
N SER A 249 0.17 -1.79 9.76
CA SER A 249 1.30 -1.35 8.96
C SER A 249 0.94 -0.35 7.88
N GLU A 250 -0.10 -0.64 7.14
CA GLU A 250 -0.50 0.12 5.95
C GLU A 250 0.59 0.28 4.87
N VAL A 251 1.81 -0.24 5.11
CA VAL A 251 2.91 -0.24 4.14
C VAL A 251 2.86 -1.51 3.32
N GLU A 252 2.57 -1.37 2.04
CA GLU A 252 2.19 -2.50 1.21
C GLU A 252 3.15 -2.77 0.04
N ASN A 253 3.82 -1.79 -0.47
CA ASN A 253 4.64 -1.86 -1.68
C ASN A 253 5.84 -2.81 -1.52
N GLY A 254 5.58 -4.12 -1.53
CA GLY A 254 6.61 -5.16 -1.39
C GLY A 254 7.10 -5.44 0.04
N ALA A 255 6.70 -4.65 1.03
CA ALA A 255 7.03 -4.88 2.44
C ALA A 255 6.36 -6.15 2.98
N VAL A 256 6.94 -6.73 4.02
CA VAL A 256 6.42 -7.92 4.72
C VAL A 256 6.22 -7.59 6.21
N PRO A 257 5.42 -6.57 6.54
CA PRO A 257 5.28 -6.12 7.92
C PRO A 257 4.53 -7.14 8.77
N LEU A 258 4.96 -7.26 10.02
CA LEU A 258 4.30 -8.10 11.03
C LEU A 258 3.72 -7.21 12.12
N GLY A 259 2.44 -7.36 12.41
CA GLY A 259 1.78 -6.59 13.44
C GLY A 259 2.40 -6.84 14.81
N PHE A 260 2.29 -8.08 15.30
CA PHE A 260 2.93 -8.56 16.52
C PHE A 260 3.86 -9.72 16.17
N TYR A 261 5.14 -9.50 16.36
CA TYR A 261 6.18 -10.53 16.16
C TYR A 261 6.80 -10.94 17.47
N VAL A 262 6.46 -12.14 17.94
CA VAL A 262 6.89 -12.69 19.23
C VAL A 262 7.87 -13.81 18.96
N HIS A 263 9.17 -13.55 19.21
CA HIS A 263 10.25 -14.53 18.97
C HIS A 263 11.34 -14.48 20.04
N PRO A 264 11.00 -14.70 21.31
CA PRO A 264 11.97 -14.69 22.40
C PRO A 264 12.95 -15.86 22.27
N SER A 265 14.14 -15.69 22.83
CA SER A 265 15.19 -16.73 22.84
C SER A 265 15.40 -17.36 24.22
N GLY A 266 14.67 -16.90 25.23
CA GLY A 266 14.73 -17.41 26.60
C GLY A 266 13.93 -18.69 26.83
N THR A 267 14.07 -19.29 28.03
CA THR A 267 13.28 -20.42 28.51
C THR A 267 13.21 -20.45 30.03
N PRO A 268 12.07 -20.66 30.65
CA PRO A 268 10.72 -20.62 30.10
C PRO A 268 10.35 -19.17 29.74
N VAL A 269 9.35 -18.99 28.89
CA VAL A 269 8.84 -17.70 28.49
C VAL A 269 7.34 -17.64 28.71
N ASP A 270 6.88 -16.56 29.34
CA ASP A 270 5.48 -16.28 29.62
C ASP A 270 5.09 -14.91 29.05
N ILE A 271 4.26 -14.89 28.00
CA ILE A 271 3.90 -13.67 27.27
C ILE A 271 2.41 -13.68 26.99
N HIS A 272 1.76 -12.60 27.38
CA HIS A 272 0.32 -12.38 27.23
C HIS A 272 0.05 -11.21 26.28
N LEU A 273 -0.80 -11.45 25.27
CA LEU A 273 -1.40 -10.43 24.43
C LEU A 273 -2.90 -10.38 24.76
N TYR A 274 -3.46 -9.20 25.00
CA TYR A 274 -4.87 -9.06 25.33
C TYR A 274 -5.47 -7.79 24.75
N ASN A 275 -6.72 -7.86 24.28
CA ASN A 275 -7.40 -6.76 23.61
C ASN A 275 -6.54 -6.15 22.50
N THR A 276 -6.01 -6.97 21.61
CA THR A 276 -5.11 -6.53 20.55
C THR A 276 -5.77 -6.62 19.20
N ASP A 277 -5.45 -5.67 18.35
CA ASP A 277 -5.91 -5.56 16.98
C ASP A 277 -4.70 -5.54 16.04
N ALA A 278 -4.69 -6.42 15.05
CA ALA A 278 -3.63 -6.49 14.06
C ALA A 278 -4.23 -6.58 12.66
N ASN A 279 -4.20 -5.48 11.94
CA ASN A 279 -4.80 -5.40 10.61
C ASN A 279 -3.86 -4.71 9.62
N MET A 280 -4.13 -4.89 8.33
CA MET A 280 -3.37 -4.26 7.24
C MET A 280 -1.87 -4.61 7.23
N ASN A 281 -1.46 -5.69 7.90
CA ASN A 281 -0.10 -6.20 7.90
C ASN A 281 0.08 -7.30 6.84
N TYR A 282 1.29 -7.81 6.68
CA TYR A 282 1.50 -9.08 5.98
C TYR A 282 0.97 -10.25 6.83
N ALA A 283 1.36 -10.30 8.11
CA ALA A 283 0.73 -11.16 9.10
C ALA A 283 0.36 -10.34 10.34
N GLY A 284 -0.83 -10.56 10.87
CA GLY A 284 -1.29 -9.85 12.07
C GLY A 284 -0.45 -10.23 13.28
N TYR A 285 -0.38 -11.52 13.56
CA TYR A 285 0.41 -12.09 14.66
C TYR A 285 1.35 -13.15 14.11
N ARG A 286 2.58 -13.16 14.61
CA ARG A 286 3.55 -14.20 14.31
C ARG A 286 4.28 -14.64 15.57
N PHE A 287 4.30 -15.95 15.81
CA PHE A 287 4.98 -16.57 16.93
C PHE A 287 6.08 -17.51 16.43
N ASP A 288 7.32 -17.24 16.81
CA ASP A 288 8.50 -18.01 16.44
C ASP A 288 9.37 -18.28 17.69
N GLY A 289 10.25 -19.24 17.61
CA GLY A 289 11.45 -19.29 18.45
C GLY A 289 11.22 -19.60 19.93
N CYS A 290 10.55 -20.70 20.24
CA CYS A 290 10.62 -21.27 21.59
C CYS A 290 11.86 -22.12 21.72
N GLY A 291 12.72 -21.80 22.67
CA GLY A 291 13.81 -22.67 23.08
C GLY A 291 13.29 -23.99 23.69
N SER A 292 14.21 -24.95 23.95
CA SER A 292 13.87 -26.30 24.44
C SER A 292 13.23 -26.38 25.84
N GLY A 293 13.01 -25.25 26.51
CA GLY A 293 12.41 -25.15 27.84
C GLY A 293 10.90 -24.88 27.89
N GLY A 294 10.29 -24.68 26.72
CA GLY A 294 8.86 -24.41 26.59
C GLY A 294 8.55 -22.89 26.64
N CYS A 295 7.49 -22.51 25.93
CA CYS A 295 6.89 -21.17 25.97
C CYS A 295 5.45 -21.31 26.41
N ALA A 296 4.94 -20.30 27.08
CA ALA A 296 3.52 -20.08 27.33
C ALA A 296 3.16 -18.73 26.70
N PHE A 297 2.58 -18.77 25.52
CA PHE A 297 2.00 -17.59 24.90
C PHE A 297 0.49 -17.64 25.07
N GLU A 298 -0.07 -16.59 25.57
CA GLU A 298 -1.51 -16.44 25.68
C GLU A 298 -1.95 -15.23 24.86
N ILE A 299 -2.99 -15.43 24.04
CA ILE A 299 -3.61 -14.34 23.32
C ILE A 299 -5.13 -14.35 23.59
N LYS A 300 -5.63 -13.25 24.13
CA LYS A 300 -7.04 -13.07 24.52
C LYS A 300 -7.66 -11.86 23.87
N ASN A 301 -8.93 -11.99 23.46
CA ASN A 301 -9.69 -10.89 22.84
C ASN A 301 -8.90 -10.25 21.70
N CYS A 302 -8.41 -11.06 20.78
CA CYS A 302 -7.62 -10.57 19.68
C CYS A 302 -8.43 -10.50 18.38
N ARG A 303 -8.01 -9.60 17.52
CA ARG A 303 -8.54 -9.47 16.18
C ARG A 303 -7.41 -9.41 15.18
N GLY A 304 -7.41 -10.37 14.24
CA GLY A 304 -6.49 -10.37 13.10
C GLY A 304 -7.27 -10.33 11.81
N TYR A 305 -7.37 -9.17 11.16
CA TYR A 305 -8.19 -9.03 9.96
C TYR A 305 -7.53 -8.16 8.90
N ALA A 306 -7.97 -8.33 7.67
CA ALA A 306 -7.47 -7.59 6.52
C ALA A 306 -5.93 -7.66 6.35
N ASN A 307 -5.28 -8.66 6.93
CA ASN A 307 -3.87 -8.89 6.70
C ASN A 307 -3.65 -9.57 5.35
N ARG A 308 -2.53 -9.26 4.68
CA ARG A 308 -2.31 -9.69 3.30
C ARG A 308 -2.13 -11.19 3.14
N ALA A 309 -1.54 -11.86 4.14
CA ALA A 309 -1.28 -13.29 4.07
C ALA A 309 -1.91 -14.05 5.24
N TYR A 310 -1.70 -13.61 6.48
CA TYR A 310 -2.10 -14.39 7.65
C TYR A 310 -2.70 -13.51 8.74
N GLY A 311 -3.80 -13.95 9.33
CA GLY A 311 -4.26 -13.41 10.61
C GLY A 311 -3.28 -13.78 11.72
N ILE A 312 -2.99 -15.08 11.85
CA ILE A 312 -1.97 -15.62 12.76
C ILE A 312 -1.05 -16.58 11.99
N LEU A 313 0.24 -16.45 12.21
CA LEU A 313 1.29 -17.35 11.76
C LEU A 313 1.96 -17.99 13.00
N ASP A 314 1.52 -19.18 13.36
CA ASP A 314 2.03 -19.91 14.52
C ASP A 314 3.05 -20.96 14.10
N ASN A 315 4.32 -20.71 14.38
CA ASN A 315 5.43 -21.61 14.11
C ASN A 315 5.92 -22.39 15.35
N VAL A 316 5.26 -22.20 16.49
CA VAL A 316 5.72 -22.77 17.79
C VAL A 316 4.81 -23.87 18.34
N GLN A 317 4.07 -24.51 17.52
CA GLN A 317 3.12 -25.60 17.74
C GLN A 317 2.85 -26.00 19.20
N GLY A 318 1.66 -25.64 19.71
CA GLY A 318 1.24 -26.03 21.07
C GLY A 318 1.71 -25.12 22.19
N ALA A 319 2.45 -24.06 21.87
CA ALA A 319 2.89 -23.08 22.85
C ALA A 319 1.96 -21.86 22.98
N VAL A 320 1.03 -21.68 22.04
CA VAL A 320 0.08 -20.54 22.05
C VAL A 320 -1.30 -21.03 22.47
N SER A 321 -1.86 -20.39 23.47
CA SER A 321 -3.29 -20.52 23.81
C SER A 321 -4.07 -19.33 23.26
N TYR A 322 -5.18 -19.64 22.59
CA TYR A 322 -6.05 -18.64 21.97
C TYR A 322 -7.38 -18.60 22.72
N ASP A 323 -7.83 -17.40 23.09
CA ASP A 323 -9.11 -17.22 23.76
C ASP A 323 -9.81 -15.97 23.21
N TYR A 324 -11.03 -16.14 22.67
CA TYR A 324 -11.81 -15.06 22.05
C TYR A 324 -11.06 -14.29 20.93
N CYS A 325 -10.43 -14.99 20.00
CA CYS A 325 -9.76 -14.40 18.87
C CYS A 325 -10.61 -14.47 17.59
N HIS A 326 -10.74 -13.35 16.90
CA HIS A 326 -11.42 -13.25 15.63
C HIS A 326 -10.43 -13.05 14.48
N LEU A 327 -10.41 -14.00 13.56
CA LEU A 327 -9.57 -13.94 12.37
C LEU A 327 -10.47 -13.94 11.13
N TYR A 328 -10.44 -12.85 10.35
CA TYR A 328 -11.31 -12.74 9.19
C TYR A 328 -10.74 -11.81 8.12
N ALA A 329 -11.21 -11.99 6.89
CA ALA A 329 -10.80 -11.19 5.74
C ALA A 329 -9.28 -11.10 5.53
N ASN A 330 -8.51 -12.07 6.00
CA ASN A 330 -7.09 -12.18 5.71
C ASN A 330 -6.90 -12.88 4.36
N ASN A 331 -5.67 -12.80 3.80
CA ASN A 331 -5.30 -13.40 2.53
C ASN A 331 -6.16 -12.95 1.35
N LEU A 332 -5.69 -11.93 0.65
CA LEU A 332 -6.38 -11.29 -0.47
C LEU A 332 -6.82 -12.24 -1.59
N ALA A 333 -6.08 -13.33 -1.79
CA ALA A 333 -6.24 -14.25 -2.91
C ALA A 333 -7.28 -15.36 -2.64
N THR A 334 -7.77 -15.51 -1.42
CA THR A 334 -8.68 -16.59 -1.06
C THR A 334 -9.97 -16.07 -0.45
N ALA A 335 -11.04 -16.87 -0.57
CA ALA A 335 -12.27 -16.63 0.18
C ALA A 335 -11.98 -16.46 1.68
N LEU A 336 -12.89 -15.82 2.39
CA LEU A 336 -12.82 -15.72 3.84
C LEU A 336 -12.65 -17.09 4.47
N THR A 337 -11.46 -17.39 4.89
CA THR A 337 -11.10 -18.60 5.61
C THR A 337 -10.35 -18.23 6.86
N LEU A 338 -10.40 -19.12 7.81
CA LEU A 338 -9.56 -19.01 8.99
C LEU A 338 -8.10 -19.12 8.58
N ASP A 339 -7.32 -18.06 8.81
CA ASP A 339 -5.92 -18.00 8.43
C ASP A 339 -5.03 -18.32 9.63
N THR A 340 -4.98 -19.57 10.00
CA THR A 340 -3.88 -20.09 10.78
C THR A 340 -2.96 -20.82 9.83
N SER A 341 -1.75 -20.31 9.60
CA SER A 341 -0.70 -21.11 8.99
C SER A 341 0.10 -21.77 10.11
N GLY A 342 0.26 -23.03 10.02
CA GLY A 342 0.77 -23.86 11.10
C GLY A 342 -0.36 -24.69 11.69
N THR A 343 -0.02 -25.76 12.35
CA THR A 343 -1.00 -26.52 13.12
C THR A 343 -1.18 -25.77 14.44
N PRO A 344 -2.32 -25.11 14.68
CA PRO A 344 -2.58 -24.57 16.01
C PRO A 344 -2.36 -25.73 16.98
N GLY A 345 -1.69 -25.44 18.08
CA GLY A 345 -1.61 -26.39 19.17
C GLY A 345 -3.00 -26.86 19.57
N PRO A 346 -3.14 -27.93 20.35
CA PRO A 346 -4.44 -28.36 20.82
C PRO A 346 -5.09 -27.15 21.50
N ALA A 347 -6.07 -26.61 20.84
CA ALA A 347 -6.76 -25.40 21.22
C ALA A 347 -7.53 -25.66 22.50
N THR A 348 -6.90 -25.33 23.60
CA THR A 348 -7.62 -25.15 24.87
C THR A 348 -8.23 -23.76 24.85
N GLY A 349 -9.54 -23.69 24.57
CA GLY A 349 -10.25 -22.42 24.61
C GLY A 349 -10.41 -21.65 23.32
N LEU A 350 -10.36 -22.30 22.13
CA LEU A 350 -10.84 -21.69 20.90
C LEU A 350 -12.35 -21.43 20.98
N HIS A 351 -12.75 -20.36 21.65
CA HIS A 351 -14.06 -19.79 21.40
C HIS A 351 -13.96 -18.94 20.13
N ASN A 352 -14.49 -19.51 19.03
CA ASN A 352 -14.71 -18.83 17.76
C ASN A 352 -13.48 -18.22 17.09
N VAL A 353 -12.62 -19.08 16.61
CA VAL A 353 -11.87 -18.73 15.42
C VAL A 353 -12.85 -18.93 14.26
N ALA A 354 -13.63 -17.91 13.94
CA ALA A 354 -14.68 -18.04 12.95
C ALA A 354 -14.07 -18.16 11.56
N ALA A 355 -14.09 -19.38 11.03
CA ALA A 355 -13.82 -19.65 9.61
C ALA A 355 -14.96 -19.17 8.69
N GLU A 356 -16.02 -18.65 9.24
CA GLU A 356 -17.21 -18.26 8.50
C GLU A 356 -17.53 -16.80 8.75
N THR A 357 -17.93 -16.12 7.69
CA THR A 357 -18.54 -14.81 7.81
C THR A 357 -19.83 -14.99 8.59
N PRO A 358 -19.92 -14.57 9.84
CA PRO A 358 -21.19 -14.61 10.54
C PRO A 358 -22.21 -13.82 9.74
N PRO A 359 -23.46 -14.26 9.62
CA PRO A 359 -24.47 -13.60 8.80
C PRO A 359 -24.65 -12.11 9.14
N TRP A 360 -24.43 -11.72 10.37
CA TRP A 360 -24.54 -10.35 10.85
C TRP A 360 -23.36 -9.45 10.45
N ILE A 361 -22.18 -10.00 10.15
CA ILE A 361 -21.06 -9.21 9.59
C ILE A 361 -21.38 -8.77 8.16
N ARG A 362 -22.26 -9.46 7.44
CA ARG A 362 -22.67 -9.09 6.07
C ARG A 362 -23.40 -7.75 6.02
N GLU A 363 -23.99 -7.31 7.10
CA GLU A 363 -24.71 -6.04 7.18
C GLU A 363 -23.85 -4.91 7.74
N TRP A 364 -22.66 -5.24 8.24
CA TRP A 364 -21.76 -4.27 8.82
C TRP A 364 -20.65 -3.90 7.83
N HIS A 365 -20.82 -2.76 7.20
CA HIS A 365 -19.81 -2.17 6.34
C HIS A 365 -19.08 -1.08 7.09
N ARG A 366 -17.81 -1.28 7.35
CA ARG A 366 -16.94 -0.24 7.88
C ARG A 366 -16.80 0.90 6.88
N TRP A 367 -16.69 0.52 5.60
CA TRP A 367 -16.49 1.40 4.46
C TRP A 367 -17.48 1.08 3.36
N PRO A 368 -17.77 2.04 2.46
CA PRO A 368 -18.40 1.68 1.21
C PRO A 368 -17.53 0.68 0.44
N ALA A 369 -18.12 -0.40 -0.02
CA ALA A 369 -17.44 -1.33 -0.91
C ALA A 369 -17.39 -0.75 -2.33
N TYR A 370 -16.61 0.29 -2.53
CA TYR A 370 -16.46 0.92 -3.83
C TYR A 370 -16.03 -0.09 -4.87
N THR A 371 -16.84 -0.22 -5.91
CA THR A 371 -16.68 -1.26 -6.91
C THR A 371 -16.82 -0.66 -8.29
N THR A 372 -15.86 -0.92 -9.18
CA THR A 372 -15.95 -0.57 -10.58
C THR A 372 -16.12 -1.79 -11.47
N VAL A 373 -16.71 -1.58 -12.62
CA VAL A 373 -16.84 -2.60 -13.65
C VAL A 373 -16.34 -2.03 -14.96
N THR A 374 -15.39 -2.71 -15.58
CA THR A 374 -14.78 -2.25 -16.83
C THR A 374 -14.94 -3.30 -17.92
N TYR A 375 -15.31 -2.85 -19.09
CA TYR A 375 -15.26 -3.64 -20.31
C TYR A 375 -14.02 -3.22 -21.09
N ASP A 376 -13.08 -4.14 -21.23
CA ASP A 376 -11.80 -3.90 -21.88
C ASP A 376 -11.86 -4.27 -23.36
N ASP A 377 -11.10 -3.55 -24.18
CA ASP A 377 -10.89 -3.80 -25.61
C ASP A 377 -12.13 -3.77 -26.52
N PRO A 378 -13.06 -2.85 -26.37
CA PRO A 378 -14.16 -2.76 -27.34
C PRO A 378 -13.62 -2.42 -28.73
N GLY A 379 -14.00 -3.22 -29.71
CA GLY A 379 -13.83 -2.87 -31.12
C GLY A 379 -12.43 -2.98 -31.74
N LEU A 380 -11.43 -3.47 -30.98
CA LEU A 380 -10.05 -3.46 -31.43
C LEU A 380 -9.70 -4.44 -32.52
N VAL A 381 -10.33 -5.60 -32.53
CA VAL A 381 -9.98 -6.66 -33.47
C VAL A 381 -11.26 -7.37 -33.93
N GLN A 382 -11.91 -6.84 -34.95
CA GLN A 382 -13.00 -7.53 -35.65
C GLN A 382 -14.30 -7.81 -34.87
N TYR A 383 -14.45 -7.28 -33.69
CA TYR A 383 -15.65 -7.52 -32.89
C TYR A 383 -16.69 -6.47 -33.21
N SER A 384 -17.89 -6.94 -33.55
CA SER A 384 -19.01 -6.04 -33.69
C SER A 384 -19.35 -5.47 -32.31
N ASP A 385 -19.48 -4.16 -32.23
CA ASP A 385 -19.97 -3.42 -31.07
C ASP A 385 -21.37 -3.85 -30.62
N THR A 386 -21.95 -4.83 -31.34
CA THR A 386 -23.22 -5.44 -31.00
C THR A 386 -23.22 -6.10 -29.61
N TYR A 387 -22.11 -6.62 -29.14
CA TYR A 387 -22.02 -7.22 -27.82
C TYR A 387 -22.21 -6.16 -26.72
N ILE A 388 -21.37 -5.13 -26.66
CA ILE A 388 -21.45 -4.09 -25.64
C ILE A 388 -22.77 -3.33 -25.75
N ASN A 389 -23.20 -2.99 -26.94
CA ASN A 389 -24.46 -2.30 -27.18
C ASN A 389 -25.70 -3.12 -26.74
N SER A 390 -25.61 -4.44 -26.71
CA SER A 390 -26.67 -5.31 -26.16
C SER A 390 -26.69 -5.27 -24.61
N LEU A 391 -25.56 -4.97 -23.97
CA LEU A 391 -25.41 -4.95 -22.50
C LEU A 391 -25.76 -3.59 -21.89
N LEU A 392 -25.46 -2.49 -22.58
CA LEU A 392 -25.64 -1.13 -22.04
C LEU A 392 -27.05 -0.85 -21.50
N PRO A 393 -28.16 -1.25 -22.20
CA PRO A 393 -29.50 -1.06 -21.67
C PRO A 393 -29.75 -1.82 -20.37
N THR A 394 -29.21 -3.03 -20.26
CA THR A 394 -29.33 -3.85 -19.05
C THR A 394 -28.57 -3.21 -17.89
N MET A 395 -27.38 -2.71 -18.13
CA MET A 395 -26.60 -2.02 -17.12
C MET A 395 -27.25 -0.73 -16.66
N ALA A 396 -27.75 0.07 -17.59
CA ALA A 396 -28.50 1.28 -17.27
C ALA A 396 -29.74 0.97 -16.42
N ALA A 397 -30.52 -0.04 -16.80
CA ALA A 397 -31.69 -0.47 -16.04
C ALA A 397 -31.40 -0.94 -14.63
N LYS A 398 -30.20 -1.46 -14.39
CA LYS A 398 -29.73 -1.92 -13.07
C LYS A 398 -28.98 -0.83 -12.27
N GLY A 399 -28.77 0.34 -12.85
CA GLY A 399 -28.00 1.42 -12.23
C GLY A 399 -26.52 1.10 -12.06
N VAL A 400 -25.96 0.25 -12.94
CA VAL A 400 -24.55 -0.12 -12.90
C VAL A 400 -23.76 0.80 -13.83
N PRO A 401 -22.92 1.71 -13.32
CA PRO A 401 -22.03 2.51 -14.15
C PRO A 401 -20.94 1.60 -14.75
N LEU A 402 -20.80 1.65 -16.07
CA LEU A 402 -19.77 0.88 -16.77
C LEU A 402 -18.68 1.80 -17.24
N SER A 403 -17.44 1.40 -16.99
CA SER A 403 -16.27 1.98 -17.65
C SER A 403 -15.91 1.16 -18.88
N ILE A 404 -15.52 1.84 -19.94
CA ILE A 404 -15.15 1.23 -21.22
C ILE A 404 -13.72 1.64 -21.55
N ALA A 405 -12.82 0.67 -21.69
CA ALA A 405 -11.41 0.91 -21.89
C ALA A 405 -11.03 0.75 -23.36
N VAL A 406 -10.72 1.85 -24.04
CA VAL A 406 -10.51 1.90 -25.49
C VAL A 406 -9.04 1.94 -25.82
N VAL A 407 -8.55 0.98 -26.61
CA VAL A 407 -7.23 1.01 -27.25
C VAL A 407 -7.27 1.94 -28.46
N THR A 408 -6.26 2.77 -28.61
CA THR A 408 -6.32 3.92 -29.52
C THR A 408 -5.49 3.82 -30.79
N GLY A 409 -4.61 2.82 -30.92
CA GLY A 409 -3.67 2.68 -32.03
C GLY A 409 -4.22 2.04 -33.32
N GLY A 410 -5.50 1.66 -33.31
CA GLY A 410 -6.15 1.07 -34.47
C GLY A 410 -6.53 2.06 -35.56
N SER A 411 -6.73 1.55 -36.75
CA SER A 411 -7.35 2.32 -37.86
C SER A 411 -8.86 2.30 -37.70
N TYR A 412 -9.41 3.22 -36.97
CA TYR A 412 -10.84 3.28 -36.71
C TYR A 412 -11.62 3.93 -37.85
N SER A 413 -12.68 3.28 -38.24
CA SER A 413 -13.66 3.89 -39.13
C SER A 413 -14.43 5.01 -38.43
N GLN A 414 -14.94 5.96 -39.22
CA GLN A 414 -15.78 7.04 -38.67
C GLN A 414 -17.03 6.49 -37.95
N SER A 415 -17.52 5.31 -38.31
CA SER A 415 -18.64 4.67 -37.62
C SER A 415 -18.25 4.25 -36.19
N ILE A 416 -17.06 3.67 -35.97
CA ILE A 416 -16.56 3.30 -34.64
C ILE A 416 -16.36 4.55 -33.78
N ILE A 417 -15.74 5.59 -34.34
CA ILE A 417 -15.57 6.87 -33.63
C ILE A 417 -16.92 7.44 -33.23
N SER A 418 -17.91 7.41 -34.13
CA SER A 418 -19.25 7.89 -33.84
C SER A 418 -19.98 7.07 -32.78
N GLU A 419 -19.71 5.78 -32.71
CA GLU A 419 -20.29 4.88 -31.71
C GLU A 419 -19.70 5.14 -30.32
N VAL A 420 -18.38 5.23 -30.20
CA VAL A 420 -17.70 5.61 -28.95
C VAL A 420 -18.16 6.99 -28.47
N GLN A 421 -18.32 7.95 -29.39
CA GLN A 421 -18.91 9.26 -29.05
C GLN A 421 -20.34 9.12 -28.56
N GLY A 422 -21.10 8.16 -29.07
CA GLY A 422 -22.43 7.82 -28.60
C GLY A 422 -22.43 7.33 -27.16
N TRP A 423 -21.47 6.48 -26.77
CA TRP A 423 -21.30 6.03 -25.38
C TRP A 423 -20.97 7.20 -24.44
N ILE A 424 -20.05 8.09 -24.86
CA ILE A 424 -19.70 9.30 -24.07
C ILE A 424 -20.93 10.19 -23.89
N ASN A 425 -21.69 10.43 -24.95
CA ASN A 425 -22.90 11.26 -24.90
C ASN A 425 -24.01 10.64 -24.03
N ALA A 426 -24.05 9.32 -23.92
CA ALA A 426 -24.95 8.58 -23.02
C ALA A 426 -24.49 8.58 -21.56
N GLY A 427 -23.30 9.15 -21.26
CA GLY A 427 -22.77 9.26 -19.90
C GLY A 427 -21.95 8.06 -19.42
N TRP A 428 -21.59 7.15 -20.33
CA TRP A 428 -20.68 6.05 -20.01
C TRP A 428 -19.25 6.58 -19.86
N ASP A 429 -18.49 5.99 -18.93
CA ASP A 429 -17.12 6.39 -18.61
C ASP A 429 -16.15 5.73 -19.60
N VAL A 430 -15.65 6.50 -20.55
CA VAL A 430 -14.71 6.00 -21.58
C VAL A 430 -13.30 6.39 -21.22
N ASN A 431 -12.46 5.39 -21.00
CA ASN A 431 -11.09 5.49 -20.54
C ASN A 431 -10.10 5.06 -21.64
N THR A 432 -8.82 5.44 -21.49
CA THR A 432 -7.75 5.01 -22.38
C THR A 432 -7.19 3.66 -21.97
N HIS A 433 -6.87 2.80 -22.94
CA HIS A 433 -6.29 1.48 -22.75
C HIS A 433 -5.08 1.29 -23.69
N SER A 434 -4.13 2.21 -23.62
CA SER A 434 -2.92 2.30 -24.45
C SER A 434 -3.15 2.54 -25.95
N ILE A 435 -2.07 2.52 -26.72
CA ILE A 435 -2.08 2.59 -28.19
C ILE A 435 -2.10 1.20 -28.80
N SER A 436 -1.11 0.39 -28.43
CA SER A 436 -0.81 -0.88 -29.08
C SER A 436 -1.23 -2.08 -28.23
N HIS A 437 -1.77 -1.85 -27.06
CA HIS A 437 -2.04 -2.88 -26.06
C HIS A 437 -0.75 -3.65 -25.69
N GLU A 438 0.37 -2.91 -25.59
CA GLU A 438 1.61 -3.47 -25.05
C GLU A 438 1.48 -3.64 -23.54
N TYR A 439 2.09 -4.69 -23.06
CA TYR A 439 2.19 -4.93 -21.63
C TYR A 439 3.39 -4.16 -21.10
N SER A 440 3.20 -3.40 -20.05
CA SER A 440 4.30 -2.84 -19.31
C SER A 440 5.10 -3.95 -18.65
N ASP A 441 6.37 -3.69 -18.52
CA ASP A 441 7.41 -4.65 -18.29
C ASP A 441 7.32 -5.39 -16.96
N PRO A 442 7.42 -6.70 -16.98
CA PRO A 442 8.02 -7.43 -15.91
C PRO A 442 9.53 -7.25 -15.93
N PRO A 443 10.22 -7.29 -14.78
CA PRO A 443 11.66 -7.12 -14.69
C PRO A 443 12.40 -8.00 -15.70
N ALA A 444 13.52 -7.55 -16.22
CA ALA A 444 14.35 -8.21 -17.23
C ALA A 444 14.60 -9.73 -16.99
N SER A 445 14.38 -10.20 -15.77
CA SER A 445 14.36 -11.62 -15.42
C SER A 445 13.17 -12.41 -15.98
N SER A 446 12.16 -11.75 -16.52
CA SER A 446 10.92 -12.38 -17.04
C SER A 446 10.81 -12.31 -18.55
N CYS A 447 11.76 -11.66 -19.26
CA CYS A 447 11.75 -11.62 -20.70
C CYS A 447 11.86 -13.04 -21.26
N GLY A 448 11.13 -13.31 -22.35
CA GLY A 448 11.07 -14.65 -22.94
C GLY A 448 10.25 -15.67 -22.15
N ALA A 449 9.59 -15.30 -21.07
CA ALA A 449 8.69 -16.19 -20.35
C ALA A 449 7.50 -16.60 -21.23
N THR A 450 7.27 -17.91 -21.35
CA THR A 450 6.12 -18.44 -22.03
C THR A 450 4.90 -18.36 -21.10
N GLY A 451 4.03 -17.42 -21.36
CA GLY A 451 2.77 -17.22 -20.63
C GLY A 451 1.66 -16.76 -21.58
N PRO A 452 0.46 -16.56 -21.09
CA PRO A 452 -0.60 -15.97 -21.91
C PRO A 452 -0.26 -14.53 -22.37
N PHE A 453 0.75 -13.91 -21.77
CA PHE A 453 1.21 -12.57 -22.07
C PHE A 453 2.75 -12.57 -22.15
N PRO A 454 3.32 -12.98 -23.30
CA PRO A 454 4.76 -13.03 -23.46
C PRO A 454 5.33 -11.61 -23.58
N VAL A 455 6.44 -11.36 -22.86
CA VAL A 455 7.14 -10.07 -22.84
C VAL A 455 8.32 -10.13 -23.81
N PRO A 456 8.52 -9.14 -24.67
CA PRO A 456 9.69 -9.09 -25.53
C PRO A 456 10.96 -8.88 -24.72
N CYS A 457 12.03 -9.61 -25.07
CA CYS A 457 13.36 -9.35 -24.52
C CYS A 457 14.04 -8.18 -25.23
N HIS A 458 13.73 -8.02 -26.49
CA HIS A 458 14.28 -6.99 -27.37
C HIS A 458 13.17 -6.43 -28.25
N ALA A 459 13.40 -5.26 -28.82
CA ALA A 459 12.59 -4.78 -29.93
C ALA A 459 13.00 -5.50 -31.21
N PHE A 460 14.31 -5.53 -31.49
CA PHE A 460 14.89 -6.16 -32.64
C PHE A 460 16.00 -7.10 -32.23
N GLU A 461 16.09 -8.21 -32.96
CA GLU A 461 17.17 -9.20 -32.86
C GLU A 461 17.97 -9.28 -34.13
N ASN A 462 19.21 -9.70 -34.00
CA ASN A 462 20.10 -10.01 -35.09
C ASN A 462 20.32 -8.86 -36.09
N LEU A 463 20.25 -7.61 -35.61
CA LEU A 463 20.58 -6.46 -36.45
C LEU A 463 22.05 -6.46 -36.82
N GLN A 464 22.33 -6.65 -38.08
CA GLN A 464 23.71 -6.69 -38.60
C GLN A 464 23.77 -6.06 -39.99
N TYR A 465 24.80 -5.26 -40.24
CA TYR A 465 25.14 -4.83 -41.60
C TYR A 465 25.79 -5.96 -42.38
N THR A 466 25.19 -6.34 -43.48
CA THR A 466 25.61 -7.43 -44.38
C THR A 466 26.23 -6.93 -45.67
N GLY A 467 26.24 -5.60 -45.89
CA GLY A 467 26.87 -5.00 -47.08
C GLY A 467 28.39 -5.16 -47.12
N THR A 468 28.96 -4.92 -48.28
CA THR A 468 30.40 -5.13 -48.55
C THR A 468 31.21 -3.84 -48.68
N ILE A 469 30.56 -2.67 -48.70
CA ILE A 469 31.22 -1.38 -48.93
C ILE A 469 31.89 -0.89 -47.65
N ALA A 470 31.15 -0.83 -46.56
CA ALA A 470 31.67 -0.30 -45.30
C ALA A 470 32.45 -1.35 -44.50
N SER A 471 33.59 -0.93 -43.95
CA SER A 471 34.40 -1.71 -43.01
C SER A 471 34.04 -1.43 -41.55
N SER A 472 33.37 -0.31 -41.28
CA SER A 472 32.82 0.06 -39.95
C SER A 472 31.40 0.62 -40.12
N VAL A 473 30.48 0.16 -39.29
CA VAL A 473 29.08 0.62 -39.30
C VAL A 473 28.61 0.84 -37.85
N THR A 474 28.26 2.06 -37.56
CA THR A 474 27.89 2.49 -36.21
C THR A 474 26.43 2.95 -36.17
N LEU A 475 25.68 2.40 -35.25
CA LEU A 475 24.30 2.79 -34.99
C LEU A 475 24.21 3.59 -33.68
N ASN A 476 23.42 4.64 -33.70
CA ASN A 476 23.04 5.39 -32.51
C ASN A 476 21.52 5.61 -32.47
N ILE A 477 20.95 5.53 -31.28
CA ILE A 477 19.58 5.96 -30.99
C ILE A 477 19.67 6.98 -29.84
N THR A 478 19.02 8.10 -29.99
CA THR A 478 19.08 9.18 -29.00
C THR A 478 17.72 9.82 -28.82
N HIS A 479 17.37 10.14 -27.56
CA HIS A 479 16.19 10.90 -27.17
C HIS A 479 16.62 12.29 -26.67
N PRO A 480 16.77 13.27 -27.55
CA PRO A 480 17.25 14.61 -27.17
C PRO A 480 16.27 15.37 -26.24
N THR A 481 15.01 15.06 -26.34
CA THR A 481 13.93 15.56 -25.47
C THR A 481 12.82 14.53 -25.41
N PRO A 482 11.99 14.52 -24.34
CA PRO A 482 10.82 13.65 -24.28
C PRO A 482 9.93 13.79 -25.52
N GLY A 483 9.45 12.66 -26.04
CA GLY A 483 8.64 12.61 -27.26
C GLY A 483 9.42 12.79 -28.58
N HIS A 484 10.74 12.85 -28.55
CA HIS A 484 11.58 12.97 -29.74
C HIS A 484 12.70 11.95 -29.72
N ALA A 485 12.79 11.15 -30.77
CA ALA A 485 13.86 10.18 -30.93
C ALA A 485 14.44 10.21 -32.36
N THR A 486 15.72 9.91 -32.47
CA THR A 486 16.41 9.76 -33.76
C THR A 486 17.22 8.48 -33.79
N LEU A 487 17.22 7.80 -34.95
CA LEU A 487 18.08 6.67 -35.23
C LEU A 487 19.04 7.07 -36.36
N THR A 488 20.32 6.97 -36.09
CA THR A 488 21.35 7.23 -37.09
C THR A 488 22.23 6.00 -37.31
N VAL A 489 22.54 5.72 -38.56
CA VAL A 489 23.60 4.76 -38.93
C VAL A 489 24.61 5.51 -39.76
N THR A 490 25.88 5.37 -39.41
CA THR A 490 27.00 5.98 -40.10
C THR A 490 27.98 4.90 -40.51
N THR A 491 28.52 5.03 -41.73
CA THR A 491 29.42 4.05 -42.33
C THR A 491 30.78 4.62 -42.67
N SER A 492 31.81 3.76 -42.68
CA SER A 492 33.14 4.12 -43.13
C SER A 492 33.82 2.91 -43.82
N PRO A 493 34.19 2.98 -45.08
CA PRO A 493 33.83 4.03 -46.06
C PRO A 493 32.32 4.20 -46.20
N ASP A 494 31.93 5.36 -46.71
CA ASP A 494 30.51 5.74 -46.87
C ASP A 494 29.77 4.72 -47.77
N ASP A 495 28.66 4.20 -47.22
CA ASP A 495 27.69 3.36 -47.93
C ASP A 495 26.30 3.99 -47.88
N PRO A 496 25.90 4.72 -48.95
CA PRO A 496 24.60 5.38 -48.94
C PRO A 496 23.39 4.44 -48.78
N ALA A 497 23.59 3.13 -49.02
CA ALA A 497 22.52 2.16 -48.78
C ALA A 497 22.34 1.86 -47.30
N ALA A 498 23.35 2.08 -46.46
CA ALA A 498 23.34 1.85 -45.03
C ALA A 498 23.18 3.15 -44.20
N ASP A 499 23.74 4.27 -44.69
CA ASP A 499 23.68 5.53 -43.99
C ASP A 499 22.23 6.01 -43.85
N VAL A 500 21.81 6.26 -42.63
CA VAL A 500 20.45 6.74 -42.29
C VAL A 500 20.50 7.79 -41.20
N ASN A 501 19.55 8.69 -41.26
CA ASN A 501 19.25 9.65 -40.22
C ASN A 501 17.72 9.75 -40.13
N TRP A 502 17.12 8.96 -39.26
CA TRP A 502 15.69 8.80 -39.18
C TRP A 502 15.15 9.50 -37.95
N ASN A 503 14.11 10.33 -38.15
CA ASN A 503 13.31 10.86 -37.09
C ASN A 503 12.26 9.78 -36.70
N LEU A 504 12.36 9.26 -35.48
CA LEU A 504 11.43 8.27 -34.91
C LEU A 504 10.28 8.93 -34.14
N THR A 505 10.30 10.26 -34.09
CA THR A 505 9.22 10.99 -33.39
C THR A 505 7.87 10.63 -34.01
N PRO A 506 6.91 10.13 -33.20
CA PRO A 506 5.62 9.74 -33.72
C PRO A 506 4.88 10.91 -34.35
N ALA A 507 4.13 10.62 -35.41
CA ALA A 507 3.17 11.60 -35.90
C ALA A 507 2.16 11.92 -34.84
N ALA A 508 1.87 13.19 -34.62
CA ALA A 508 0.82 13.58 -33.68
C ALA A 508 -0.54 12.97 -34.12
N PRO A 509 -1.45 12.70 -33.19
CA PRO A 509 -2.77 12.19 -33.52
C PRO A 509 -3.44 13.02 -34.63
N GLY A 510 -3.92 12.35 -35.68
CA GLY A 510 -4.52 13.01 -36.88
C GLY A 510 -3.51 13.47 -37.93
N GLN A 511 -2.22 13.30 -37.71
CA GLN A 511 -1.19 13.55 -38.71
C GLN A 511 -0.84 12.27 -39.47
N THR A 512 -0.28 12.43 -40.70
CA THR A 512 0.16 11.29 -41.52
C THR A 512 1.45 10.71 -40.93
N SER A 513 1.45 9.39 -40.66
CA SER A 513 2.65 8.64 -40.22
C SER A 513 3.77 8.77 -41.25
N THR A 514 4.98 8.89 -40.75
CA THR A 514 6.18 8.83 -41.59
C THR A 514 6.49 7.41 -42.04
N GLY A 515 5.81 6.41 -41.48
CA GLY A 515 6.13 4.99 -41.67
C GLY A 515 7.28 4.50 -40.79
N LEU A 516 7.88 5.37 -39.97
CA LEU A 516 8.98 5.07 -39.05
C LEU A 516 8.56 5.18 -37.58
N ASP A 517 7.31 5.44 -37.32
CA ASP A 517 6.75 5.62 -35.99
C ASP A 517 6.31 4.31 -35.32
N THR A 518 6.60 3.17 -35.97
CA THR A 518 6.36 1.83 -35.40
C THR A 518 7.56 0.92 -35.63
N LEU A 519 7.74 -0.11 -34.78
CA LEU A 519 8.78 -1.12 -34.95
C LEU A 519 8.65 -1.84 -36.30
N GLY A 520 7.42 -2.15 -36.72
CA GLY A 520 7.18 -2.75 -38.05
C GLY A 520 7.61 -1.88 -39.20
N GLY A 521 7.41 -0.57 -39.08
CA GLY A 521 7.88 0.40 -40.08
C GLY A 521 9.39 0.49 -40.18
N ILE A 522 10.09 0.51 -39.04
CA ILE A 522 11.57 0.46 -39.01
C ILE A 522 12.07 -0.86 -39.60
N LEU A 523 11.51 -1.99 -39.16
CA LEU A 523 11.87 -3.32 -39.69
C LEU A 523 11.77 -3.36 -41.20
N TYR A 524 10.59 -2.97 -41.72
CA TYR A 524 10.37 -2.94 -43.18
C TYR A 524 11.38 -2.05 -43.90
N THR A 525 11.65 -0.86 -43.38
CA THR A 525 12.55 0.10 -43.98
C THR A 525 14.00 -0.39 -43.95
N LEU A 526 14.47 -0.98 -42.84
CA LEU A 526 15.82 -1.60 -42.79
C LEU A 526 15.97 -2.75 -43.77
N GLN A 527 14.95 -3.60 -43.86
CA GLN A 527 14.98 -4.74 -44.80
C GLN A 527 14.99 -4.27 -46.28
N GLN A 528 14.24 -3.20 -46.62
CA GLN A 528 14.24 -2.63 -47.98
C GLN A 528 15.57 -2.03 -48.38
N ARG A 529 16.44 -1.64 -47.44
CA ARG A 529 17.81 -1.19 -47.71
C ARG A 529 18.68 -2.29 -48.32
N GLY A 530 18.36 -3.57 -48.05
CA GLY A 530 19.04 -4.74 -48.63
C GLY A 530 20.46 -4.99 -48.12
N VAL A 531 20.92 -4.17 -47.18
CA VAL A 531 22.27 -4.26 -46.58
C VAL A 531 22.21 -4.55 -45.05
N PHE A 532 21.02 -4.78 -44.52
CA PHE A 532 20.82 -5.16 -43.12
C PHE A 532 20.13 -6.51 -43.02
N SER A 533 20.57 -7.31 -42.06
CA SER A 533 19.81 -8.44 -41.50
C SER A 533 19.22 -8.00 -40.17
N VAL A 534 17.95 -8.20 -39.97
CA VAL A 534 17.22 -7.84 -38.74
C VAL A 534 15.91 -8.60 -38.65
N THR A 535 15.55 -9.03 -37.44
CA THR A 535 14.26 -9.62 -37.13
C THR A 535 13.62 -8.88 -35.98
N LEU A 536 12.28 -8.87 -35.93
CA LEU A 536 11.55 -8.43 -34.74
C LEU A 536 11.66 -9.54 -33.71
N ASP A 537 11.79 -9.19 -32.40
CA ASP A 537 11.66 -10.17 -31.33
C ASP A 537 10.29 -10.86 -31.45
N ALA A 538 10.25 -12.15 -31.16
CA ALA A 538 9.04 -12.97 -31.33
C ALA A 538 7.84 -12.48 -30.52
N ASN A 539 8.10 -11.80 -29.44
CA ASN A 539 7.09 -11.26 -28.54
C ASN A 539 6.82 -9.76 -28.75
N ALA A 540 7.71 -9.06 -29.48
CA ALA A 540 7.51 -7.64 -29.78
C ALA A 540 6.41 -7.46 -30.84
N LYS A 541 5.55 -6.48 -30.64
CA LYS A 541 4.49 -6.14 -31.59
C LYS A 541 5.02 -5.18 -32.67
N SER A 542 4.73 -5.49 -33.93
CA SER A 542 5.08 -4.59 -35.02
C SER A 542 4.39 -3.22 -34.92
N THR A 543 3.32 -3.12 -34.20
CA THR A 543 2.56 -1.89 -33.95
C THR A 543 3.11 -1.06 -32.79
N ALA A 544 4.01 -1.62 -31.97
CA ALA A 544 4.66 -0.88 -30.89
C ALA A 544 5.42 0.33 -31.45
N ARG A 545 5.47 1.41 -30.68
CA ARG A 545 6.07 2.66 -31.14
C ARG A 545 7.59 2.60 -31.19
N SER A 546 8.15 3.12 -32.25
CA SER A 546 9.61 3.14 -32.49
C SER A 546 10.35 4.07 -31.51
N ILE A 547 9.68 5.07 -30.96
CA ILE A 547 10.23 5.95 -29.94
C ILE A 547 10.51 5.19 -28.61
N SER A 548 9.95 4.01 -28.43
CA SER A 548 10.21 3.17 -27.26
C SER A 548 11.56 2.44 -27.32
N LEU A 549 12.32 2.57 -28.39
CA LEU A 549 13.66 1.99 -28.48
C LEU A 549 14.60 2.66 -27.45
N ALA A 550 15.37 1.85 -26.74
CA ALA A 550 16.35 2.34 -25.79
C ALA A 550 17.50 3.13 -26.47
N ASP A 551 18.07 4.08 -25.74
CA ASP A 551 19.24 4.84 -26.19
C ASP A 551 20.43 3.93 -26.43
N VAL A 552 21.08 4.13 -27.58
CA VAL A 552 22.26 3.39 -27.97
C VAL A 552 23.32 4.36 -28.48
N THR A 553 24.55 4.17 -28.01
CA THR A 553 25.68 5.00 -28.43
C THR A 553 26.78 4.15 -29.03
N ASN A 554 27.13 4.45 -30.28
CA ASN A 554 28.24 3.84 -31.00
C ASN A 554 28.18 2.30 -31.07
N MET A 555 26.97 1.74 -31.25
CA MET A 555 26.82 0.30 -31.42
C MET A 555 27.43 -0.17 -32.74
N ASP A 556 28.38 -1.11 -32.68
CA ASP A 556 28.97 -1.72 -33.90
C ASP A 556 28.07 -2.83 -34.42
N VAL A 557 27.37 -2.53 -35.50
CA VAL A 557 26.50 -3.49 -36.19
C VAL A 557 27.19 -4.16 -37.39
N LYS A 558 28.50 -3.94 -37.56
CA LYS A 558 29.31 -4.60 -38.63
C LYS A 558 30.00 -5.86 -38.13
N SER A 559 30.65 -5.77 -36.98
CA SER A 559 31.50 -6.85 -36.47
C SER A 559 30.68 -8.04 -35.94
N SER A 560 29.48 -7.77 -35.39
CA SER A 560 28.58 -8.83 -34.92
C SER A 560 27.13 -8.37 -35.04
N ALA A 561 26.21 -9.33 -35.03
CA ALA A 561 24.81 -9.07 -34.90
C ALA A 561 24.52 -8.50 -33.50
N GLN A 562 23.66 -7.51 -33.41
CA GLN A 562 23.26 -6.80 -32.20
C GLN A 562 21.76 -6.91 -31.98
N ASN A 563 21.33 -6.77 -30.73
CA ASN A 563 19.93 -6.62 -30.40
C ASN A 563 19.67 -5.15 -30.00
N LEU A 564 18.47 -4.67 -30.26
CA LEU A 564 18.00 -3.37 -29.82
C LEU A 564 16.89 -3.59 -28.78
N ASP A 565 17.03 -2.96 -27.62
CA ASP A 565 16.11 -3.08 -26.52
C ASP A 565 15.01 -2.02 -26.57
N LEU A 566 13.95 -2.26 -25.83
CA LEU A 566 12.94 -1.27 -25.51
C LEU A 566 13.32 -0.54 -24.21
N ASP A 567 13.02 0.73 -24.14
CA ASP A 567 13.05 1.51 -22.89
C ASP A 567 11.63 1.61 -22.35
N GLU A 568 11.41 1.05 -21.20
CA GLU A 568 10.11 0.99 -20.55
C GLU A 568 9.51 2.38 -20.32
N THR A 569 10.32 3.32 -19.83
CA THR A 569 9.86 4.68 -19.57
C THR A 569 9.40 5.38 -20.85
N GLN A 570 10.15 5.21 -21.93
CA GLN A 570 9.76 5.80 -23.21
C GLN A 570 8.51 5.13 -23.78
N MET A 571 8.44 3.81 -23.69
CA MET A 571 7.29 3.01 -24.14
C MET A 571 6.01 3.45 -23.41
N GLU A 572 6.02 3.42 -22.10
CA GLU A 572 4.86 3.78 -21.26
C GLU A 572 4.46 5.24 -21.47
N THR A 573 5.45 6.15 -21.53
CA THR A 573 5.17 7.56 -21.79
C THR A 573 4.45 7.76 -23.11
N GLU A 574 4.90 7.07 -24.16
CA GLU A 574 4.29 7.18 -25.49
C GLU A 574 2.89 6.53 -25.54
N GLU A 575 2.77 5.32 -24.98
CA GLU A 575 1.49 4.60 -24.90
C GLU A 575 0.40 5.44 -24.22
N MET A 576 0.75 6.13 -23.16
CA MET A 576 -0.18 6.96 -22.39
C MET A 576 -0.43 8.33 -23.03
N SER A 577 0.63 9.05 -23.44
CA SER A 577 0.51 10.43 -23.92
C SER A 577 -0.19 10.49 -25.28
N TRP A 578 0.20 9.62 -26.18
CA TRP A 578 -0.41 9.58 -27.52
C TRP A 578 -1.87 9.11 -27.45
N ALA A 579 -2.17 8.11 -26.63
CA ALA A 579 -3.55 7.64 -26.42
C ALA A 579 -4.44 8.78 -25.89
N GLN A 580 -3.94 9.54 -24.94
CA GLN A 580 -4.66 10.70 -24.40
C GLN A 580 -4.88 11.77 -25.48
N GLY A 581 -3.84 12.06 -26.27
CA GLY A 581 -3.92 12.99 -27.40
C GLY A 581 -4.94 12.56 -28.44
N TRP A 582 -4.95 11.28 -28.81
CA TRP A 582 -5.90 10.71 -29.77
C TRP A 582 -7.34 10.80 -29.29
N MET A 583 -7.58 10.47 -28.01
CA MET A 583 -8.91 10.59 -27.39
C MET A 583 -9.40 12.05 -27.44
N ASN A 584 -8.55 13.01 -27.09
CA ASN A 584 -8.89 14.43 -27.10
C ASN A 584 -9.16 14.98 -28.50
N LEU A 585 -8.52 14.41 -29.52
CA LEU A 585 -8.73 14.81 -30.92
C LEU A 585 -10.08 14.30 -31.45
N ASN A 586 -10.45 13.08 -31.11
CA ASN A 586 -11.58 12.39 -31.77
C ASN A 586 -12.90 12.52 -31.00
N PHE A 587 -12.85 12.86 -29.69
CA PHE A 587 -14.05 12.89 -28.85
C PHE A 587 -14.23 14.21 -28.11
N THR A 588 -15.50 14.53 -27.86
CA THR A 588 -15.93 15.68 -27.04
C THR A 588 -16.70 15.20 -25.81
N GLY A 589 -16.71 16.00 -24.74
CA GLY A 589 -17.40 15.64 -23.50
C GLY A 589 -16.65 14.68 -22.58
N LEU A 590 -15.41 14.34 -22.91
CA LEU A 590 -14.56 13.55 -22.04
C LEU A 590 -14.17 14.33 -20.77
N PRO A 591 -14.02 13.65 -19.62
CA PRO A 591 -13.44 14.27 -18.42
C PRO A 591 -12.05 14.83 -18.72
N LEU A 592 -11.71 15.95 -18.06
CA LEU A 592 -10.36 16.57 -18.16
C LEU A 592 -9.27 15.61 -17.67
N LYS A 593 -9.56 14.84 -16.63
CA LYS A 593 -8.70 13.79 -16.11
C LYS A 593 -9.41 12.46 -16.23
N ARG A 594 -8.77 11.50 -16.82
CA ARG A 594 -9.27 10.14 -17.04
C ARG A 594 -8.45 9.13 -16.28
N VAL A 595 -8.96 7.95 -16.13
CA VAL A 595 -8.21 6.81 -15.63
C VAL A 595 -7.48 6.16 -16.80
N TYR A 596 -6.22 5.83 -16.64
CA TYR A 596 -5.51 4.95 -17.54
C TYR A 596 -5.82 3.52 -17.15
N VAL A 597 -6.31 2.74 -18.07
CA VAL A 597 -6.56 1.32 -17.89
C VAL A 597 -5.36 0.57 -18.44
N MET A 598 -4.61 -0.08 -17.55
CA MET A 598 -3.37 -0.75 -17.88
C MET A 598 -3.62 -2.01 -18.69
N PRO A 599 -3.01 -2.19 -19.87
CA PRO A 599 -3.01 -3.48 -20.57
C PRO A 599 -2.22 -4.53 -19.78
N GLY A 600 -2.74 -5.74 -19.68
CA GLY A 600 -2.06 -6.80 -18.95
C GLY A 600 -2.16 -6.63 -17.43
N THR A 601 -1.11 -6.97 -16.70
CA THR A 601 -1.22 -7.19 -15.26
C THR A 601 -0.16 -6.51 -14.40
N TYR A 602 0.69 -5.69 -14.97
CA TYR A 602 1.82 -5.16 -14.22
C TYR A 602 1.78 -3.65 -14.12
N GLU A 603 1.43 -3.18 -12.96
CA GLU A 603 1.72 -1.83 -12.52
C GLU A 603 3.01 -1.84 -11.75
N ASP A 604 3.77 -0.80 -11.96
CA ASP A 604 4.93 -0.50 -11.18
C ASP A 604 5.04 1.01 -10.93
N PRO A 605 5.98 1.45 -10.10
CA PRO A 605 6.16 2.87 -9.83
C PRO A 605 6.53 3.70 -11.06
N VAL A 606 7.09 3.11 -12.13
CA VAL A 606 7.40 3.83 -13.38
C VAL A 606 6.11 4.22 -14.08
N THR A 607 5.23 3.25 -14.31
CA THR A 607 3.89 3.44 -14.89
C THR A 607 3.07 4.47 -14.12
N GLU A 608 3.04 4.35 -12.79
CA GLU A 608 2.31 5.27 -11.92
C GLU A 608 2.84 6.71 -12.04
N ASN A 609 4.17 6.87 -12.06
CA ASN A 609 4.83 8.17 -12.21
C ASN A 609 4.49 8.83 -13.53
N ILE A 610 4.55 8.06 -14.62
CA ILE A 610 4.26 8.55 -15.97
C ILE A 610 2.81 9.00 -16.06
N ALA A 611 1.87 8.18 -15.60
CA ALA A 611 0.43 8.51 -15.59
C ALA A 611 0.14 9.81 -14.81
N ALA A 612 0.75 9.94 -13.62
CA ALA A 612 0.62 11.16 -12.81
C ALA A 612 1.15 12.39 -13.53
N ASN A 613 2.34 12.29 -14.15
CA ASN A 613 2.98 13.40 -14.88
C ASN A 613 2.19 13.82 -16.11
N LEU A 614 1.54 12.87 -16.77
CA LEU A 614 0.67 13.12 -17.91
C LEU A 614 -0.72 13.64 -17.51
N GLY A 615 -1.00 13.74 -16.21
CA GLY A 615 -2.22 14.30 -15.68
C GLY A 615 -3.41 13.36 -15.71
N TYR A 616 -3.20 12.05 -15.77
CA TYR A 616 -4.26 11.08 -15.52
C TYR A 616 -4.80 11.23 -14.10
N ALA A 617 -6.05 10.86 -13.89
CA ALA A 617 -6.67 10.85 -12.56
C ALA A 617 -6.18 9.68 -11.71
N GLY A 618 -5.87 8.57 -12.34
CA GLY A 618 -5.41 7.36 -11.72
C GLY A 618 -5.10 6.27 -12.76
N VAL A 619 -4.62 5.14 -12.28
CA VAL A 619 -4.36 3.93 -13.09
C VAL A 619 -5.17 2.77 -12.52
N ARG A 620 -5.91 2.10 -13.40
CA ARG A 620 -6.51 0.81 -13.07
C ARG A 620 -5.63 -0.29 -13.64
N GLY A 621 -4.98 -1.01 -12.78
CA GLY A 621 -4.25 -2.20 -13.14
C GLY A 621 -5.13 -3.45 -13.17
N THR A 622 -4.53 -4.54 -13.58
CA THR A 622 -5.12 -5.85 -13.43
C THR A 622 -4.37 -6.56 -12.32
N GLY A 623 -4.89 -6.46 -11.12
CA GLY A 623 -4.33 -7.18 -9.99
C GLY A 623 -4.50 -8.66 -10.15
N SER A 624 -3.65 -9.31 -10.90
CA SER A 624 -3.50 -10.73 -10.71
C SER A 624 -2.65 -10.93 -9.46
N LEU A 625 -3.27 -11.39 -8.38
CA LEU A 625 -2.78 -12.43 -7.50
C LEU A 625 -1.27 -12.50 -7.20
N LYS A 626 -0.47 -11.46 -7.54
CA LYS A 626 0.88 -11.41 -7.00
C LYS A 626 0.79 -10.84 -5.60
N PRO A 627 1.13 -11.63 -4.59
CA PRO A 627 1.08 -11.18 -3.19
C PRO A 627 2.04 -10.02 -2.89
N CYS A 628 2.87 -9.66 -3.84
CA CYS A 628 3.98 -8.76 -3.60
C CYS A 628 3.82 -7.35 -4.14
N CYS A 629 2.81 -7.06 -4.95
CA CYS A 629 2.76 -5.78 -5.63
C CYS A 629 1.33 -5.21 -5.69
N GLY A 630 0.44 -5.80 -4.95
CA GLY A 630 -0.95 -5.40 -4.96
C GLY A 630 -1.13 -4.05 -4.32
N ALA A 631 -1.68 -3.18 -5.06
CA ALA A 631 -2.35 -2.00 -4.69
C ALA A 631 -3.07 -2.12 -3.40
N ASN A 632 -2.77 -1.28 -2.56
CA ASN A 632 -3.23 -1.43 -1.24
C ASN A 632 -3.54 -0.09 -0.64
N THR A 633 -4.29 0.65 -1.41
CA THR A 633 -4.83 1.87 -0.92
C THR A 633 -6.11 1.59 -0.19
N THR A 634 -6.17 2.03 1.02
CA THR A 634 -7.35 1.95 1.86
C THR A 634 -7.86 3.33 2.18
N LEU A 635 -9.13 3.42 2.53
CA LEU A 635 -9.70 4.70 2.98
C LEU A 635 -8.97 5.26 4.20
N ALA A 636 -8.37 4.39 5.01
CA ALA A 636 -7.64 4.78 6.20
C ALA A 636 -6.32 5.50 5.91
N THR A 637 -5.64 5.15 4.83
CA THR A 637 -4.28 5.63 4.53
C THR A 637 -4.22 6.67 3.42
N GLY A 638 -5.36 6.98 2.86
CA GLY A 638 -5.43 7.61 1.56
C GLY A 638 -5.12 6.60 0.46
N TYR A 639 -5.54 6.88 -0.74
CA TYR A 639 -5.44 5.95 -1.86
C TYR A 639 -4.23 6.23 -2.72
N ASP A 640 -3.56 5.18 -3.14
CA ASP A 640 -2.82 5.21 -4.36
C ASP A 640 -3.78 5.04 -5.54
N VAL A 641 -4.27 6.14 -6.06
CA VAL A 641 -5.18 6.15 -7.22
C VAL A 641 -4.49 5.72 -8.51
N PHE A 642 -3.16 5.64 -8.49
CA PHE A 642 -2.37 5.15 -9.61
C PHE A 642 -2.09 3.65 -9.52
N ASN A 643 -2.69 2.97 -8.55
CA ASN A 643 -2.56 1.53 -8.37
C ASN A 643 -3.88 0.92 -7.89
N ILE A 644 -4.92 1.01 -8.71
CA ILE A 644 -6.24 0.46 -8.40
C ILE A 644 -6.35 -0.96 -8.93
N LEU A 645 -6.50 -1.91 -8.02
CA LEU A 645 -6.67 -3.31 -8.37
C LEU A 645 -7.95 -3.59 -9.12
N SER A 646 -7.85 -4.43 -10.13
CA SER A 646 -9.00 -5.09 -10.72
C SER A 646 -8.75 -6.57 -10.96
N GLN A 647 -9.80 -7.35 -11.00
CA GLN A 647 -9.72 -8.79 -11.25
C GLN A 647 -10.60 -9.18 -12.43
N GLY A 648 -10.13 -10.13 -13.22
CA GLY A 648 -10.90 -10.71 -14.31
C GLY A 648 -12.14 -11.45 -13.80
N VAL A 649 -13.28 -11.21 -14.42
CA VAL A 649 -14.52 -11.89 -14.04
C VAL A 649 -14.47 -13.36 -14.45
N VAL A 650 -13.89 -13.66 -15.60
CA VAL A 650 -13.89 -15.01 -16.21
C VAL A 650 -13.31 -16.08 -15.31
N PRO A 651 -12.08 -15.95 -14.78
CA PRO A 651 -11.49 -17.06 -14.02
C PRO A 651 -12.24 -17.37 -12.71
N ASN A 652 -13.02 -16.42 -12.24
CA ASN A 652 -13.65 -16.48 -10.93
C ASN A 652 -15.16 -16.71 -10.95
N TYR A 653 -15.85 -16.32 -12.00
CA TYR A 653 -17.32 -16.25 -12.02
C TYR A 653 -17.97 -16.94 -13.24
N GLN A 654 -17.22 -17.22 -14.31
CA GLN A 654 -17.73 -17.90 -15.48
C GLN A 654 -18.27 -19.29 -15.12
N GLY A 655 -19.43 -19.65 -15.65
CA GLY A 655 -20.05 -20.95 -15.43
C GLY A 655 -20.63 -21.19 -14.04
N LEU A 656 -20.56 -20.22 -13.12
CA LEU A 656 -21.20 -20.33 -11.82
C LEU A 656 -22.72 -20.25 -11.94
N SER A 657 -23.43 -21.02 -11.12
CA SER A 657 -24.85 -20.76 -10.90
C SER A 657 -25.05 -19.38 -10.29
N TYR A 658 -26.21 -18.76 -10.54
CA TYR A 658 -26.52 -17.43 -9.97
C TYR A 658 -26.33 -17.39 -8.43
N GLN A 659 -26.74 -18.44 -7.72
CA GLN A 659 -26.57 -18.49 -6.26
C GLN A 659 -25.09 -18.57 -5.83
N ALA A 660 -24.27 -19.34 -6.53
CA ALA A 660 -22.84 -19.44 -6.26
C ALA A 660 -22.13 -18.09 -6.58
N MET A 661 -22.52 -17.45 -7.67
CA MET A 661 -22.04 -16.13 -8.05
C MET A 661 -22.38 -15.09 -6.98
N ARG A 662 -23.63 -15.05 -6.52
CA ARG A 662 -24.06 -14.17 -5.44
C ARG A 662 -23.25 -14.36 -4.16
N ASN A 663 -23.06 -15.59 -3.76
CA ASN A 663 -22.31 -15.89 -2.54
C ASN A 663 -20.87 -15.38 -2.65
N ARG A 664 -20.23 -15.61 -3.77
CA ARG A 664 -18.86 -15.17 -4.00
C ARG A 664 -18.72 -13.66 -4.07
N VAL A 665 -19.59 -12.99 -4.84
CA VAL A 665 -19.63 -11.54 -4.94
C VAL A 665 -19.86 -10.91 -3.56
N SER A 666 -20.80 -11.45 -2.78
CA SER A 666 -21.04 -10.93 -1.41
C SER A 666 -19.83 -11.08 -0.50
N GLN A 667 -19.05 -12.15 -0.65
CA GLN A 667 -17.80 -12.32 0.10
C GLN A 667 -16.74 -11.29 -0.33
N ASP A 668 -16.58 -11.07 -1.63
CA ASP A 668 -15.62 -10.11 -2.15
C ASP A 668 -15.99 -8.66 -1.75
N VAL A 669 -17.27 -8.30 -1.89
CA VAL A 669 -17.79 -6.99 -1.48
C VAL A 669 -17.56 -6.77 0.02
N PHE A 670 -17.90 -7.76 0.85
CA PHE A 670 -17.69 -7.69 2.28
C PHE A 670 -16.22 -7.52 2.66
N LYS A 671 -15.34 -8.33 2.06
CA LYS A 671 -13.89 -8.28 2.27
C LYS A 671 -13.30 -6.91 1.93
N ASN A 672 -13.70 -6.35 0.79
CA ASN A 672 -13.22 -5.04 0.38
C ASN A 672 -13.80 -3.90 1.24
N ALA A 673 -15.04 -4.03 1.70
CA ALA A 673 -15.62 -3.10 2.67
C ALA A 673 -14.85 -3.09 3.99
N LEU A 674 -14.47 -4.25 4.51
CA LEU A 674 -13.64 -4.35 5.72
C LEU A 674 -12.28 -3.70 5.57
N TRP A 675 -11.67 -3.85 4.41
CA TRP A 675 -10.36 -3.29 4.16
C TRP A 675 -10.39 -1.82 3.77
N GLY A 676 -11.57 -1.26 3.52
CA GLY A 676 -11.70 0.06 2.94
C GLY A 676 -11.06 0.15 1.56
N ARG A 677 -11.10 -0.93 0.79
CA ARG A 677 -10.49 -1.00 -0.54
C ARG A 677 -11.51 -0.88 -1.64
N PRO A 678 -11.22 -0.10 -2.68
CA PRO A 678 -11.94 -0.24 -3.93
C PRO A 678 -11.54 -1.54 -4.62
N ILE A 679 -12.47 -2.13 -5.34
CA ILE A 679 -12.23 -3.28 -6.20
C ILE A 679 -12.72 -3.00 -7.61
N GLY A 680 -11.93 -3.36 -8.60
CA GLY A 680 -12.32 -3.36 -10.00
C GLY A 680 -12.62 -4.77 -10.49
N TYR A 681 -13.58 -4.88 -11.38
CA TYR A 681 -13.85 -6.07 -12.17
C TYR A 681 -13.74 -5.74 -13.63
N PHE A 682 -13.20 -6.65 -14.43
CA PHE A 682 -13.13 -6.46 -15.87
C PHE A 682 -13.38 -7.77 -16.62
N TRP A 683 -13.82 -7.64 -17.85
CA TRP A 683 -13.91 -8.74 -18.83
C TRP A 683 -13.76 -8.20 -20.24
N HIS A 684 -13.48 -9.10 -21.17
CA HIS A 684 -13.35 -8.80 -22.60
C HIS A 684 -14.55 -9.34 -23.38
N VAL A 685 -14.63 -8.96 -24.65
CA VAL A 685 -15.67 -9.43 -25.55
C VAL A 685 -15.69 -10.96 -25.62
N ASN A 686 -16.90 -11.54 -25.62
CA ASN A 686 -17.17 -12.98 -25.72
C ASN A 686 -16.64 -13.84 -24.56
N GLU A 687 -16.07 -13.26 -23.51
CA GLU A 687 -15.67 -14.01 -22.32
C GLU A 687 -16.87 -14.43 -21.46
N LEU A 688 -17.88 -13.58 -21.40
CA LEU A 688 -19.12 -13.85 -20.68
C LEU A 688 -20.31 -13.72 -21.64
N ARG A 689 -21.30 -14.57 -21.46
CA ARG A 689 -22.59 -14.38 -22.15
C ARG A 689 -23.38 -13.21 -21.56
N PRO A 690 -24.26 -12.56 -22.31
CA PRO A 690 -25.08 -11.48 -21.79
C PRO A 690 -25.89 -11.82 -20.53
N ASP A 691 -26.36 -13.06 -20.41
CA ASP A 691 -27.09 -13.53 -19.23
C ASP A 691 -26.16 -13.70 -18.01
N GLU A 692 -24.91 -14.13 -18.20
CA GLU A 692 -23.88 -14.21 -17.14
C GLU A 692 -23.51 -12.81 -16.64
N VAL A 693 -23.32 -11.87 -17.55
CA VAL A 693 -23.06 -10.46 -17.18
C VAL A 693 -24.23 -9.90 -16.39
N ALA A 694 -25.46 -10.11 -16.84
CA ALA A 694 -26.66 -9.66 -16.14
C ALA A 694 -26.76 -10.25 -14.72
N ASN A 695 -26.47 -11.54 -14.57
CA ASN A 695 -26.44 -12.21 -13.27
C ASN A 695 -25.33 -11.68 -12.35
N PHE A 696 -24.15 -11.39 -12.91
CA PHE A 696 -23.03 -10.83 -12.16
C PHE A 696 -23.37 -9.42 -11.66
N MET A 697 -23.97 -8.57 -12.52
CA MET A 697 -24.42 -7.23 -12.13
C MET A 697 -25.50 -7.28 -11.04
N ASP A 698 -26.45 -8.20 -11.15
CA ASP A 698 -27.44 -8.43 -10.09
C ASP A 698 -26.78 -8.84 -8.77
N ALA A 699 -25.77 -9.70 -8.85
CA ALA A 699 -25.03 -10.13 -7.66
C ALA A 699 -24.27 -8.99 -7.00
N LEU A 700 -23.67 -8.08 -7.77
CA LEU A 700 -23.01 -6.88 -7.25
C LEU A 700 -24.00 -5.94 -6.55
N VAL A 701 -25.11 -5.61 -7.21
CA VAL A 701 -26.15 -4.73 -6.66
C VAL A 701 -26.73 -5.32 -5.37
N GLN A 702 -27.10 -6.60 -5.39
CA GLN A 702 -27.67 -7.28 -4.22
C GLN A 702 -26.64 -7.59 -3.14
N GLY A 703 -25.35 -7.66 -3.49
CA GLY A 703 -24.25 -7.82 -2.55
C GLY A 703 -23.88 -6.54 -1.78
N GLY A 704 -24.52 -5.42 -2.12
CA GLY A 704 -24.26 -4.13 -1.47
C GLY A 704 -23.00 -3.42 -1.94
N ALA A 705 -22.55 -3.70 -3.18
CA ALA A 705 -21.45 -2.96 -3.79
C ALA A 705 -21.85 -1.50 -4.03
N ALA A 706 -20.96 -0.57 -3.65
CA ALA A 706 -21.07 0.84 -4.01
C ALA A 706 -20.48 1.01 -5.41
N LEU A 707 -21.37 0.92 -6.41
CA LEU A 707 -20.98 0.88 -7.82
C LEU A 707 -20.68 2.27 -8.37
N GLU A 708 -19.47 2.44 -8.87
CA GLU A 708 -18.98 3.68 -9.47
C GLU A 708 -18.28 3.39 -10.79
N SER A 709 -18.20 4.36 -11.68
CA SER A 709 -17.25 4.26 -12.80
C SER A 709 -15.81 4.46 -12.31
N ASN A 710 -14.82 4.07 -13.12
CA ASN A 710 -13.41 4.28 -12.75
C ASN A 710 -13.12 5.75 -12.42
N THR A 711 -13.58 6.66 -13.24
CA THR A 711 -13.37 8.11 -13.03
C THR A 711 -14.12 8.63 -11.80
N GLN A 712 -15.35 8.18 -11.57
CA GLN A 712 -16.12 8.55 -10.37
C GLN A 712 -15.45 8.03 -9.10
N MET A 713 -15.03 6.78 -9.10
CA MET A 713 -14.35 6.17 -7.97
C MET A 713 -13.08 6.94 -7.62
N VAL A 714 -12.21 7.23 -8.59
CA VAL A 714 -10.99 7.99 -8.35
C VAL A 714 -11.29 9.36 -7.75
N ASN A 715 -12.29 10.07 -8.27
CA ASN A 715 -12.69 11.38 -7.74
C ASN A 715 -13.21 11.29 -6.30
N LEU A 716 -13.99 10.25 -5.98
CA LEU A 716 -14.44 9.99 -4.60
C LEU A 716 -13.27 9.73 -3.66
N LEU A 717 -12.34 8.87 -4.08
CA LEU A 717 -11.17 8.53 -3.29
C LEU A 717 -10.29 9.75 -3.00
N LEU A 718 -10.04 10.57 -4.01
CA LEU A 718 -9.28 11.81 -3.87
C LEU A 718 -10.01 12.83 -2.98
N SER A 719 -11.33 12.93 -3.08
CA SER A 719 -12.12 13.83 -2.25
C SER A 719 -12.12 13.39 -0.79
N CYS A 720 -12.20 12.09 -0.55
CA CYS A 720 -12.12 11.50 0.78
C CYS A 720 -10.76 11.78 1.42
N ALA A 721 -9.68 11.53 0.70
CA ALA A 721 -8.32 11.79 1.18
C ALA A 721 -8.03 13.28 1.44
N ALA A 722 -8.66 14.19 0.64
CA ALA A 722 -8.39 15.62 0.74
C ALA A 722 -9.23 16.33 1.81
N ASN A 723 -10.43 15.84 2.12
CA ASN A 723 -11.43 16.60 2.87
C ASN A 723 -12.03 15.88 4.08
N ASP A 724 -11.62 14.65 4.36
CA ASP A 724 -12.27 13.80 5.37
C ASP A 724 -13.80 13.72 5.17
N VAL A 725 -14.26 13.74 3.92
CA VAL A 725 -15.69 13.83 3.62
C VAL A 725 -16.29 12.44 3.49
N VAL A 726 -17.24 12.16 4.33
CA VAL A 726 -18.10 10.96 4.22
C VAL A 726 -18.94 11.06 2.95
N PRO A 727 -18.92 10.05 2.07
CA PRO A 727 -19.80 10.02 0.91
C PRO A 727 -21.28 10.15 1.28
N SER A 728 -22.05 10.84 0.45
CA SER A 728 -23.47 11.04 0.70
C SER A 728 -24.23 9.71 0.77
N GLY A 729 -24.93 9.46 1.84
CA GLY A 729 -25.66 8.21 2.09
C GLY A 729 -25.27 7.53 3.41
N TYR A 730 -24.15 7.92 4.01
CA TYR A 730 -23.79 7.53 5.36
C TYR A 730 -24.24 8.57 6.37
N VAL A 731 -24.65 8.10 7.51
CA VAL A 731 -25.17 8.97 8.58
C VAL A 731 -24.07 9.95 8.99
N THR A 732 -24.23 11.19 8.62
CA THR A 732 -23.38 12.30 9.05
C THR A 732 -23.61 12.64 10.52
N GLY A 733 -23.07 11.85 11.37
CA GLY A 733 -22.79 12.24 12.75
C GLY A 733 -21.29 12.12 12.91
N SER A 734 -20.70 12.80 13.83
CA SER A 734 -19.27 12.81 14.15
C SER A 734 -18.62 11.44 14.41
N TYR A 735 -19.17 10.36 13.84
CA TYR A 735 -18.82 8.98 14.12
C TYR A 735 -18.24 8.21 12.92
N TYR A 736 -18.34 8.77 11.69
CA TYR A 736 -17.88 8.13 10.46
C TYR A 736 -17.32 9.16 9.49
N VAL A 737 -16.30 9.82 9.90
CA VAL A 737 -15.40 10.55 8.98
C VAL A 737 -14.60 9.48 8.23
N CYS A 738 -14.05 9.74 7.02
CA CYS A 738 -13.02 8.88 6.48
C CYS A 738 -11.98 8.71 7.61
N PRO A 739 -12.01 7.63 8.39
CA PRO A 739 -11.18 7.58 9.59
C PRO A 739 -9.73 7.50 9.17
N SER A 740 -8.90 8.29 9.80
CA SER A 740 -7.47 8.36 9.53
C SER A 740 -6.72 7.06 9.83
N SER A 741 -7.27 6.21 10.67
CA SER A 741 -6.64 4.97 11.09
C SER A 741 -7.43 3.72 10.73
N GLY A 742 -8.74 3.85 10.57
CA GLY A 742 -9.57 2.71 10.29
C GLY A 742 -9.50 1.58 11.32
N THR A 743 -9.09 1.85 12.54
CA THR A 743 -8.98 0.87 13.62
C THR A 743 -10.30 0.68 14.36
N GLU A 744 -10.41 -0.40 15.11
CA GLU A 744 -11.52 -0.64 16.00
C GLU A 744 -11.80 0.54 16.96
N ALA A 745 -10.74 1.21 17.42
CA ALA A 745 -10.84 2.37 18.30
C ALA A 745 -11.77 3.45 17.75
N ASP A 746 -11.89 3.57 16.43
CA ASP A 746 -12.78 4.53 15.77
C ASP A 746 -14.27 4.21 15.96
N PHE A 747 -14.60 2.99 16.31
CA PHE A 747 -15.98 2.50 16.45
C PHE A 747 -16.38 2.12 17.86
N ARG A 748 -15.46 2.10 18.81
CA ARG A 748 -15.79 1.87 20.20
C ARG A 748 -16.49 3.09 20.80
N PRO A 749 -17.57 2.90 21.53
CA PRO A 749 -18.17 3.98 22.28
C PRO A 749 -17.18 4.57 23.28
N THR A 750 -17.11 5.88 23.37
CA THR A 750 -16.39 6.57 24.46
C THR A 750 -17.26 6.61 25.73
N VAL A 751 -16.66 6.95 26.85
CA VAL A 751 -17.37 7.06 28.13
C VAL A 751 -18.60 7.99 28.08
N ASN A 752 -18.57 8.99 27.21
CA ASN A 752 -19.64 9.96 27.02
C ASN A 752 -20.49 9.72 25.78
N SER A 753 -20.31 8.57 25.13
CA SER A 753 -21.06 8.27 23.90
C SER A 753 -22.57 8.13 24.18
N PRO A 754 -23.44 8.74 23.37
CA PRO A 754 -24.88 8.60 23.52
C PRO A 754 -25.40 7.19 23.19
N VAL A 755 -24.56 6.34 22.56
CA VAL A 755 -24.91 4.95 22.26
C VAL A 755 -24.59 4.00 23.41
N ARG A 756 -23.81 4.46 24.38
CA ARG A 756 -23.47 3.71 25.56
C ARG A 756 -24.70 3.46 26.44
N ASP A 757 -24.86 2.22 26.86
CA ASP A 757 -26.00 1.79 27.71
C ASP A 757 -27.40 2.07 27.10
N ALA A 758 -27.49 2.40 25.83
CA ALA A 758 -28.72 2.79 25.13
C ALA A 758 -29.35 1.68 24.29
N GLY A 759 -28.67 0.54 24.18
CA GLY A 759 -29.15 -0.62 23.43
C GLY A 759 -30.17 -1.46 24.19
N ALA A 760 -31.01 -2.17 23.45
CA ALA A 760 -31.95 -3.13 24.02
C ALA A 760 -31.25 -4.46 24.29
N ASN A 761 -31.49 -5.09 25.40
CA ASN A 761 -31.06 -6.46 25.66
C ASN A 761 -31.86 -7.41 24.75
N LEU A 762 -31.22 -7.98 23.77
CA LEU A 762 -31.82 -8.87 22.77
C LEU A 762 -31.78 -10.34 23.17
N GLY A 763 -31.24 -10.67 24.34
CA GLY A 763 -31.15 -12.04 24.87
C GLY A 763 -29.74 -12.65 24.75
N ALA A 764 -29.62 -13.86 25.29
CA ALA A 764 -28.31 -14.53 25.44
C ALA A 764 -27.58 -14.79 24.10
N GLU A 765 -28.31 -14.83 22.99
CA GLU A 765 -27.73 -15.05 21.65
C GLU A 765 -26.89 -13.86 21.18
N TYR A 766 -27.17 -12.67 21.70
CA TYR A 766 -26.57 -11.39 21.28
C TYR A 766 -25.81 -10.70 22.41
N GLN A 767 -25.53 -11.41 23.50
CA GLN A 767 -24.87 -10.81 24.67
C GLN A 767 -23.39 -10.45 24.45
N TYR A 768 -22.77 -10.90 23.35
CA TYR A 768 -21.38 -10.62 23.02
C TYR A 768 -21.31 -9.67 21.83
N ASP A 769 -20.42 -8.70 21.92
CA ASP A 769 -20.13 -7.79 20.84
C ASP A 769 -19.19 -8.41 19.77
N LEU A 770 -18.76 -7.64 18.79
CA LEU A 770 -17.84 -8.10 17.74
C LEU A 770 -16.46 -8.54 18.27
N MET A 771 -16.09 -8.10 19.47
CA MET A 771 -14.85 -8.49 20.14
C MET A 771 -15.09 -9.57 21.20
N GLU A 772 -16.22 -10.27 21.14
CA GLU A 772 -16.63 -11.26 22.15
C GLU A 772 -16.69 -10.69 23.57
N ILE A 773 -16.82 -9.38 23.70
CA ILE A 773 -16.99 -8.77 25.01
C ILE A 773 -18.45 -8.91 25.43
N ASN A 774 -18.67 -9.47 26.59
CA ASN A 774 -20.01 -9.61 27.13
C ASN A 774 -20.57 -8.23 27.50
N GLN A 775 -21.60 -7.81 26.78
CA GLN A 775 -22.25 -6.50 26.96
C GLN A 775 -22.83 -6.27 28.34
N ASN A 776 -23.00 -7.32 29.14
CA ASN A 776 -23.43 -7.20 30.55
C ASN A 776 -22.23 -6.92 31.49
N SER A 777 -20.99 -6.92 31.00
CA SER A 777 -19.81 -6.77 31.86
C SER A 777 -19.48 -5.32 32.15
N TYR A 778 -19.89 -4.39 31.32
CA TYR A 778 -19.50 -3.00 31.40
C TYR A 778 -20.71 -2.07 31.17
N GLY A 779 -21.09 -1.32 32.17
CA GLY A 779 -22.21 -0.41 32.08
C GLY A 779 -23.50 -0.90 32.71
N THR A 780 -24.59 -0.19 32.47
CA THR A 780 -25.93 -0.47 33.03
C THR A 780 -26.93 -0.97 32.00
N GLY A 781 -26.55 -0.99 30.75
CA GLY A 781 -27.30 -1.45 29.56
C GLY A 781 -26.38 -1.92 28.48
N TRP A 782 -26.95 -2.37 27.36
CA TRP A 782 -26.20 -2.70 26.19
C TRP A 782 -25.94 -1.45 25.34
N GLU A 783 -24.90 -1.46 24.57
CA GLU A 783 -24.60 -0.40 23.61
C GLU A 783 -25.43 -0.53 22.33
N ILE A 784 -25.70 0.62 21.70
CA ILE A 784 -26.21 0.63 20.32
C ILE A 784 -24.99 0.57 19.41
N GLY A 785 -24.73 -0.58 18.83
CA GLY A 785 -23.62 -0.74 17.88
C GLY A 785 -22.95 -2.11 17.96
N ALA A 786 -21.84 -2.22 17.24
CA ALA A 786 -21.12 -3.46 17.09
C ALA A 786 -20.09 -3.72 18.21
N TYR A 787 -19.79 -2.71 19.00
CA TYR A 787 -18.77 -2.77 20.05
C TYR A 787 -19.30 -2.28 21.38
N SER A 788 -18.94 -3.00 22.41
CA SER A 788 -19.22 -2.59 23.80
C SER A 788 -18.26 -1.50 24.25
N TYR A 789 -18.74 -0.63 25.13
CA TYR A 789 -17.87 0.23 25.89
C TYR A 789 -17.04 -0.62 26.85
N VAL A 790 -15.73 -0.51 26.75
CA VAL A 790 -14.79 -1.08 27.71
C VAL A 790 -14.08 0.06 28.40
N PRO A 791 -14.11 0.12 29.75
CA PRO A 791 -13.35 1.13 30.48
C PRO A 791 -11.87 1.07 30.11
N GLU A 792 -11.23 2.23 29.98
CA GLU A 792 -9.81 2.32 29.62
C GLU A 792 -8.89 1.65 30.66
N ASP A 793 -9.36 1.47 31.87
CA ASP A 793 -8.66 0.73 32.95
C ASP A 793 -8.98 -0.76 32.93
N PHE A 794 -8.94 -1.39 31.78
CA PHE A 794 -8.94 -2.84 31.69
C PHE A 794 -7.60 -3.37 32.21
N SER A 795 -7.34 -3.16 33.50
CA SER A 795 -6.30 -3.91 34.18
C SER A 795 -6.77 -5.34 34.23
N ALA A 796 -6.17 -6.21 33.45
CA ALA A 796 -6.34 -7.62 33.63
C ALA A 796 -6.07 -7.92 35.11
N THR A 797 -7.07 -8.43 35.79
CA THR A 797 -6.88 -8.99 37.14
C THR A 797 -6.03 -10.24 36.91
N HIS A 798 -4.73 -10.10 37.01
CA HIS A 798 -3.74 -11.17 36.94
C HIS A 798 -3.52 -11.78 38.29
#